data_5f4aa362f75b12cd96b16aec5fcbe73d
#
_entry.id   5f4aa362f75b12cd96b16aec5fcbe73d
#
_cell.length_a   1.000
_cell.length_b   1.000
_cell.length_c   1.000
_cell.angle_alpha   90.00
_cell.angle_beta   90.00
_cell.angle_gamma   90.00
#
_symmetry.space_group_name_H-M   'P 1'
#
loop_
_entity.id
_entity.type
_entity.pdbx_description
1 polymer ?
#
loop_
_entity_poly.entity_id
_entity_poly.type
_entity_poly.pdbx_seq_one_letter_code
_entity_poly.pdbx_strand_id
1 'polypeptide(L)'
;MKTDHLLFGAAYYSEYLPYDRVEKDMEMMAKAGMNTIRIAESTWSTIEPRDGVFDFTHLDKMLDAAAKHGISVIIGTPTYAIPTWLAKKYPDILALTNNGQNIYGARQNMDITHAGYRFHCERVIRAIMEHIKDVPHIIGFQLDNETKSYGTAGPRAQAMFIDYLKDKYPDINEFNHEFGFDYWSNRINTWEDFPDVRGTINQSFAAEYAKFQRLLVTDFLKWQAVIVSEYKRDDQFITQNFDYEWTDYSIGYQPEVNQYEASDATTVAGCDIYHPSQSLLTGEEITFCGNISRSLKKDNYLVLETQAQGNIAWLPYPGQLRLQAYSHIANGSNSIIYWHWHSIHNAIESYWKGVLSHDFSENETYREACTIGADWKRIGTHIMNLKKTNRVAIMLDNNSLTGLRLFPIGELGEHSYNAVARWIGDTLYRMNIEYDMISSAERDFSAYSCVITPALYSASEKLLTALNDYVQDGGHLISTFRSAFSDEQIKIYSDMQPHILHECLGIHYDQYTYPEDVKITLADGTTSACKYWMDMVSCDTAKPLCFYKHPAWNTYAAVTVNEYGKGSTLYLATMFDQNSLEKVLRDYFTSFCSEILAHSDCHFPVIIKEGINDFGKCVRFYFNYSGEKQTVVCKGLSGTELRSGDNVSDGDTIQMNAWDFVIIEAC
;
A
#
# COMPACT_ATOMS: atom_id res chain seq x y z
N MET A 1 14.07 10.36 -0.04
CA MET A 1 14.71 11.27 0.93
C MET A 1 15.77 10.50 1.70
N LYS A 2 17.02 10.95 1.67
CA LYS A 2 18.07 10.40 2.53
C LYS A 2 17.95 10.98 3.93
N THR A 3 18.10 10.13 4.93
CA THR A 3 18.19 10.52 6.34
C THR A 3 19.61 10.26 6.86
N ASP A 4 19.99 10.92 7.91
CA ASP A 4 21.27 10.70 8.59
C ASP A 4 21.14 9.73 9.78
N HIS A 5 19.91 9.39 10.15
CA HIS A 5 19.57 8.39 11.15
C HIS A 5 18.17 7.82 10.90
N LEU A 6 17.89 6.63 11.43
CA LEU A 6 16.54 6.04 11.40
C LEU A 6 15.61 6.82 12.34
N LEU A 7 14.41 7.16 11.85
CA LEU A 7 13.36 7.76 12.69
C LEU A 7 12.65 6.66 13.47
N PHE A 8 12.70 6.73 14.78
CA PHE A 8 12.12 5.73 15.68
C PHE A 8 11.25 6.39 16.75
N GLY A 9 10.01 5.98 16.86
CA GLY A 9 9.12 6.61 17.83
C GLY A 9 7.68 6.13 17.82
N ALA A 10 6.78 7.03 18.18
CA ALA A 10 5.35 6.74 18.24
C ALA A 10 4.51 7.99 17.93
N ALA A 11 3.27 7.76 17.49
CA ALA A 11 2.22 8.76 17.54
C ALA A 11 1.92 9.07 19.03
N TYR A 12 1.78 10.36 19.37
CA TYR A 12 1.65 10.79 20.75
C TYR A 12 0.59 11.87 20.91
N TYR A 13 -0.43 11.58 21.69
CA TYR A 13 -1.55 12.50 21.92
C TYR A 13 -1.77 12.65 23.43
N SER A 14 -1.20 13.73 24.00
CA SER A 14 -1.33 13.95 25.44
C SER A 14 -2.78 14.26 25.83
N GLU A 15 -3.62 14.68 24.89
CA GLU A 15 -5.06 14.86 25.07
C GLU A 15 -5.85 13.56 25.28
N TYR A 16 -5.26 12.40 24.94
CA TYR A 16 -5.88 11.09 25.19
C TYR A 16 -5.50 10.49 26.53
N LEU A 17 -4.55 11.13 27.24
CA LEU A 17 -4.08 10.65 28.54
C LEU A 17 -5.11 10.92 29.65
N PRO A 18 -5.29 10.00 30.61
CA PRO A 18 -6.19 10.21 31.75
C PRO A 18 -5.66 11.24 32.78
N TYR A 19 -4.36 11.56 32.70
CA TYR A 19 -3.68 12.56 33.52
C TYR A 19 -2.37 13.00 32.87
N ASP A 20 -1.81 14.11 33.30
CA ASP A 20 -0.59 14.66 32.73
C ASP A 20 0.63 13.75 32.95
N ARG A 21 1.27 13.35 31.86
CA ARG A 21 2.45 12.49 31.82
C ARG A 21 3.52 12.96 30.85
N VAL A 22 3.34 14.09 30.16
CA VAL A 22 4.16 14.50 29.02
C VAL A 22 5.66 14.39 29.31
N GLU A 23 6.15 14.97 30.40
CA GLU A 23 7.57 14.89 30.79
C GLU A 23 8.03 13.44 31.02
N LYS A 24 7.23 12.64 31.73
CA LYS A 24 7.55 11.24 32.00
C LYS A 24 7.58 10.38 30.76
N ASP A 25 6.67 10.63 29.85
CA ASP A 25 6.58 9.88 28.59
C ASP A 25 7.75 10.21 27.67
N MET A 26 8.15 11.50 27.54
CA MET A 26 9.34 11.88 26.77
C MET A 26 10.63 11.30 27.38
N GLU A 27 10.76 11.27 28.71
CA GLU A 27 11.87 10.59 29.39
C GLU A 27 11.92 9.09 29.04
N MET A 28 10.75 8.42 29.06
CA MET A 28 10.67 6.98 28.75
C MET A 28 10.94 6.71 27.27
N MET A 29 10.47 7.54 26.34
CA MET A 29 10.78 7.46 24.92
C MET A 29 12.27 7.62 24.66
N ALA A 30 12.90 8.65 25.23
CA ALA A 30 14.35 8.86 25.10
C ALA A 30 15.16 7.68 25.69
N LYS A 31 14.73 7.12 26.84
CA LYS A 31 15.31 5.89 27.43
C LYS A 31 15.20 4.71 26.49
N ALA A 32 14.08 4.59 25.75
CA ALA A 32 13.88 3.54 24.76
C ALA A 32 14.67 3.78 23.45
N GLY A 33 15.42 4.87 23.34
CA GLY A 33 16.13 5.25 22.12
C GLY A 33 15.22 5.83 21.02
N MET A 34 13.98 6.14 21.34
CA MET A 34 13.07 6.84 20.43
C MET A 34 13.53 8.30 20.25
N ASN A 35 13.55 8.76 19.02
CA ASN A 35 14.04 10.06 18.63
C ASN A 35 13.00 10.91 17.88
N THR A 36 11.79 10.39 17.69
CA THR A 36 10.76 11.06 16.88
C THR A 36 9.37 10.82 17.46
N ILE A 37 8.55 11.86 17.49
CA ILE A 37 7.11 11.74 17.74
C ILE A 37 6.31 12.37 16.59
N ARG A 38 5.10 11.86 16.36
CA ARG A 38 4.10 12.45 15.48
C ARG A 38 2.92 12.94 16.29
N ILE A 39 2.52 14.20 16.09
CA ILE A 39 1.49 14.88 16.87
C ILE A 39 0.63 15.80 16.01
N ALA A 40 -0.46 16.27 16.56
CA ALA A 40 -1.33 17.37 16.15
C ALA A 40 -2.40 17.05 15.10
N GLU A 41 -2.33 15.99 14.32
CA GLU A 41 -3.32 15.69 13.29
C GLU A 41 -4.74 15.51 13.83
N SER A 42 -4.90 15.12 15.10
CA SER A 42 -6.22 14.97 15.76
C SER A 42 -6.63 16.14 16.67
N THR A 43 -5.85 17.21 16.74
CA THR A 43 -5.88 18.18 17.82
C THR A 43 -6.66 19.47 17.49
N TRP A 44 -7.43 19.53 16.39
CA TRP A 44 -8.09 20.77 15.96
C TRP A 44 -8.95 21.42 17.03
N SER A 45 -9.83 20.65 17.70
CA SER A 45 -10.71 21.20 18.74
C SER A 45 -9.99 21.72 19.98
N THR A 46 -8.78 21.24 20.25
CA THR A 46 -7.91 21.74 21.33
C THR A 46 -7.20 23.02 20.91
N ILE A 47 -6.69 23.06 19.68
CA ILE A 47 -5.99 24.23 19.12
C ILE A 47 -6.96 25.38 18.81
N GLU A 48 -8.17 25.08 18.35
CA GLU A 48 -9.21 26.06 18.05
C GLU A 48 -10.52 25.70 18.79
N PRO A 49 -10.58 25.95 20.11
CA PRO A 49 -11.74 25.58 20.94
C PRO A 49 -13.02 26.34 20.57
N ARG A 50 -12.91 27.48 19.91
CA ARG A 50 -14.01 28.29 19.37
C ARG A 50 -13.60 28.90 18.04
N ASP A 51 -14.57 29.17 17.20
CA ASP A 51 -14.37 29.78 15.87
C ASP A 51 -13.46 31.03 15.94
N GLY A 52 -12.26 30.92 15.36
CA GLY A 52 -11.24 31.97 15.30
C GLY A 52 -10.49 32.23 16.60
N VAL A 53 -10.67 31.44 17.64
CA VAL A 53 -9.94 31.55 18.91
C VAL A 53 -8.93 30.41 19.02
N PHE A 54 -7.65 30.72 18.90
CA PHE A 54 -6.56 29.75 18.94
C PHE A 54 -5.90 29.69 20.31
N ASP A 55 -5.59 28.49 20.79
CA ASP A 55 -4.82 28.19 22.00
C ASP A 55 -3.75 27.13 21.69
N PHE A 56 -2.50 27.53 21.69
CA PHE A 56 -1.36 26.66 21.39
C PHE A 56 -0.69 26.09 22.64
N THR A 57 -1.19 26.39 23.86
CA THR A 57 -0.58 25.95 25.13
C THR A 57 -0.33 24.46 25.17
N HIS A 58 -1.26 23.68 24.65
CA HIS A 58 -1.14 22.21 24.57
C HIS A 58 -0.01 21.77 23.62
N LEU A 59 0.07 22.38 22.43
CA LEU A 59 1.10 22.11 21.44
C LEU A 59 2.48 22.52 21.95
N ASP A 60 2.61 23.72 22.51
CA ASP A 60 3.86 24.23 23.06
C ASP A 60 4.43 23.32 24.13
N LYS A 61 3.57 22.83 25.04
CA LYS A 61 3.97 21.88 26.08
C LYS A 61 4.61 20.61 25.52
N MET A 62 4.06 20.04 24.43
CA MET A 62 4.62 18.84 23.79
C MET A 62 5.93 19.16 23.08
N LEU A 63 6.00 20.31 22.39
CA LEU A 63 7.20 20.76 21.71
C LEU A 63 8.35 21.01 22.70
N ASP A 64 8.09 21.73 23.80
CA ASP A 64 9.10 22.01 24.84
C ASP A 64 9.63 20.71 25.46
N ALA A 65 8.75 19.77 25.79
CA ALA A 65 9.15 18.49 26.36
C ALA A 65 9.96 17.65 25.37
N ALA A 66 9.56 17.58 24.08
CA ALA A 66 10.30 16.91 23.04
C ALA A 66 11.71 17.52 22.86
N ALA A 67 11.82 18.84 22.79
CA ALA A 67 13.10 19.55 22.69
C ALA A 67 14.05 19.22 23.85
N LYS A 68 13.53 19.23 25.09
CA LYS A 68 14.28 18.93 26.30
C LYS A 68 14.87 17.53 26.30
N HIS A 69 14.20 16.56 25.67
CA HIS A 69 14.63 15.17 25.59
C HIS A 69 15.32 14.81 24.27
N GLY A 70 15.55 15.78 23.37
CA GLY A 70 16.22 15.57 22.08
C GLY A 70 15.37 14.76 21.09
N ILE A 71 14.05 14.87 21.17
CA ILE A 71 13.09 14.17 20.31
C ILE A 71 12.64 15.13 19.21
N SER A 72 12.75 14.70 17.97
CA SER A 72 12.25 15.40 16.78
C SER A 72 10.73 15.23 16.64
N VAL A 73 10.09 16.18 15.97
CA VAL A 73 8.63 16.20 15.86
C VAL A 73 8.18 16.24 14.40
N ILE A 74 7.20 15.40 14.07
CA ILE A 74 6.41 15.47 12.84
C ILE A 74 5.04 16.07 13.24
N ILE A 75 4.65 17.17 12.59
CA ILE A 75 3.38 17.85 12.82
C ILE A 75 2.36 17.43 11.77
N GLY A 76 1.20 16.94 12.20
CA GLY A 76 0.07 16.67 11.32
C GLY A 76 -0.84 17.89 11.14
N THR A 77 -1.40 18.09 9.94
CA THR A 77 -2.49 19.05 9.73
C THR A 77 -3.80 18.43 10.25
N PRO A 78 -4.56 19.14 11.12
CA PRO A 78 -5.62 18.50 11.90
C PRO A 78 -6.96 18.42 11.16
N THR A 79 -6.96 18.14 9.87
CA THR A 79 -8.13 18.30 9.01
C THR A 79 -9.08 17.10 8.98
N TYR A 80 -8.62 15.91 9.37
CA TYR A 80 -9.43 14.68 9.27
C TYR A 80 -10.53 14.53 10.34
N ALA A 81 -10.53 15.39 11.37
CA ALA A 81 -11.55 15.41 12.43
C ALA A 81 -11.89 16.85 12.81
N ILE A 82 -13.13 17.26 12.57
CA ILE A 82 -13.58 18.65 12.76
C ILE A 82 -14.09 18.91 14.18
N PRO A 83 -13.93 20.16 14.72
CA PRO A 83 -14.51 20.57 15.99
C PRO A 83 -16.05 20.59 15.94
N THR A 84 -16.68 20.40 17.10
CA THR A 84 -18.15 20.43 17.24
C THR A 84 -18.77 21.77 16.81
N TRP A 85 -18.08 22.89 17.08
CA TRP A 85 -18.56 24.22 16.68
C TRP A 85 -18.63 24.36 15.16
N LEU A 86 -17.71 23.71 14.40
CA LEU A 86 -17.66 23.76 12.94
C LEU A 86 -18.82 22.95 12.34
N ALA A 87 -19.08 21.75 12.85
CA ALA A 87 -20.22 20.94 12.44
C ALA A 87 -21.55 21.63 12.75
N LYS A 88 -21.64 22.37 13.86
CA LYS A 88 -22.82 23.15 14.20
C LYS A 88 -23.00 24.37 13.30
N LYS A 89 -21.89 25.00 12.89
CA LYS A 89 -21.90 26.20 12.01
C LYS A 89 -22.34 25.85 10.59
N TYR A 90 -21.95 24.69 10.10
CA TYR A 90 -22.29 24.18 8.78
C TYR A 90 -22.91 22.78 8.88
N PRO A 91 -24.24 22.68 8.98
CA PRO A 91 -24.91 21.37 9.10
C PRO A 91 -24.71 20.45 7.89
N ASP A 92 -24.31 21.01 6.73
CA ASP A 92 -24.05 20.31 5.46
C ASP A 92 -22.54 20.07 5.19
N ILE A 93 -21.69 20.22 6.22
CA ILE A 93 -20.22 20.05 6.09
C ILE A 93 -19.82 18.57 5.97
N LEU A 94 -20.66 17.66 6.45
CA LEU A 94 -20.40 16.23 6.39
C LEU A 94 -20.82 15.69 5.02
N ALA A 95 -20.13 14.67 4.54
CA ALA A 95 -20.36 14.10 3.22
C ALA A 95 -21.76 13.50 3.09
N LEU A 96 -22.42 13.80 1.99
CA LEU A 96 -23.58 13.05 1.50
C LEU A 96 -23.04 11.91 0.62
N THR A 97 -23.31 10.67 1.04
CA THR A 97 -22.81 9.46 0.41
C THR A 97 -23.97 8.65 -0.23
N ASN A 98 -23.65 7.52 -0.85
CA ASN A 98 -24.67 6.56 -1.31
C ASN A 98 -25.56 6.04 -0.16
N ASN A 99 -25.03 6.03 1.06
CA ASN A 99 -25.74 5.57 2.27
C ASN A 99 -26.51 6.70 2.98
N GLY A 100 -26.50 7.92 2.41
CA GLY A 100 -27.14 9.09 2.97
C GLY A 100 -26.17 10.10 3.59
N GLN A 101 -26.72 11.05 4.32
CA GLN A 101 -25.95 12.11 4.99
C GLN A 101 -25.17 11.54 6.16
N ASN A 102 -23.87 11.75 6.19
CA ASN A 102 -23.03 11.41 7.33
C ASN A 102 -23.44 12.22 8.58
N ILE A 103 -23.22 11.62 9.75
CA ILE A 103 -23.56 12.19 11.05
C ILE A 103 -22.27 12.54 11.82
N TYR A 104 -22.27 13.67 12.53
CA TYR A 104 -21.15 14.08 13.36
C TYR A 104 -20.83 13.04 14.45
N GLY A 105 -19.54 12.85 14.71
CA GLY A 105 -19.02 11.98 15.78
C GLY A 105 -17.92 11.03 15.30
N ALA A 106 -17.92 10.65 14.01
CA ALA A 106 -16.82 9.90 13.40
C ALA A 106 -15.77 10.86 12.81
N ARG A 107 -14.54 10.39 12.71
CA ARG A 107 -13.50 11.04 11.90
C ARG A 107 -13.73 10.73 10.41
N GLN A 108 -13.06 11.47 9.52
CA GLN A 108 -12.96 11.14 8.09
C GLN A 108 -14.34 10.99 7.41
N ASN A 109 -15.23 11.94 7.63
CA ASN A 109 -16.59 11.92 7.09
C ASN A 109 -17.07 13.27 6.57
N MET A 110 -16.13 14.21 6.35
CA MET A 110 -16.44 15.55 5.82
C MET A 110 -16.56 15.54 4.30
N ASP A 111 -17.32 16.51 3.76
CA ASP A 111 -17.30 16.81 2.35
C ASP A 111 -16.05 17.64 2.01
N ILE A 112 -15.03 17.01 1.42
CA ILE A 112 -13.77 17.67 1.05
C ILE A 112 -13.94 18.75 -0.04
N THR A 113 -15.11 18.83 -0.67
CA THR A 113 -15.47 19.90 -1.64
C THR A 113 -16.17 21.08 -0.97
N HIS A 114 -16.53 21.00 0.32
CA HIS A 114 -17.28 22.04 1.02
C HIS A 114 -16.43 23.29 1.24
N ALA A 115 -16.84 24.43 0.68
CA ALA A 115 -16.08 25.68 0.73
C ALA A 115 -15.81 26.17 2.18
N GLY A 116 -16.80 26.05 3.06
CA GLY A 116 -16.63 26.40 4.49
C GLY A 116 -15.65 25.47 5.20
N TYR A 117 -15.64 24.17 4.86
CA TYR A 117 -14.65 23.23 5.39
C TYR A 117 -13.24 23.62 4.95
N ARG A 118 -13.01 23.79 3.64
CA ARG A 118 -11.71 24.22 3.11
C ARG A 118 -11.24 25.56 3.69
N PHE A 119 -12.12 26.53 3.85
CA PHE A 119 -11.79 27.82 4.48
C PHE A 119 -11.26 27.64 5.90
N HIS A 120 -11.94 26.83 6.71
CA HIS A 120 -11.52 26.61 8.10
C HIS A 120 -10.28 25.69 8.20
N CYS A 121 -10.12 24.70 7.30
CA CYS A 121 -8.90 23.92 7.19
C CYS A 121 -7.68 24.82 6.87
N GLU A 122 -7.79 25.70 5.88
CA GLU A 122 -6.71 26.62 5.56
C GLU A 122 -6.36 27.51 6.74
N ARG A 123 -7.37 28.06 7.43
CA ARG A 123 -7.18 28.92 8.59
C ARG A 123 -6.42 28.22 9.71
N VAL A 124 -6.82 27.00 10.09
CA VAL A 124 -6.15 26.28 11.17
C VAL A 124 -4.74 25.86 10.77
N ILE A 125 -4.53 25.40 9.54
CA ILE A 125 -3.19 25.06 9.04
C ILE A 125 -2.28 26.29 9.10
N ARG A 126 -2.71 27.44 8.56
CA ARG A 126 -1.93 28.68 8.60
C ARG A 126 -1.63 29.14 10.02
N ALA A 127 -2.60 29.04 10.93
CA ALA A 127 -2.40 29.42 12.33
C ALA A 127 -1.35 28.54 13.02
N ILE A 128 -1.40 27.23 12.82
CA ILE A 128 -0.39 26.28 13.33
C ILE A 128 0.97 26.62 12.72
N MET A 129 1.05 26.70 11.39
CA MET A 129 2.31 26.90 10.67
C MET A 129 2.99 28.22 11.09
N GLU A 130 2.25 29.32 11.20
CA GLU A 130 2.79 30.59 11.65
C GLU A 130 3.32 30.50 13.08
N HIS A 131 2.63 29.75 13.96
CA HIS A 131 3.04 29.57 15.35
C HIS A 131 4.34 28.79 15.51
N ILE A 132 4.54 27.75 14.67
CA ILE A 132 5.64 26.78 14.82
C ILE A 132 6.80 26.97 13.83
N LYS A 133 6.74 27.91 12.90
CA LYS A 133 7.72 28.06 11.79
C LYS A 133 9.19 28.14 12.24
N ASP A 134 9.43 28.70 13.43
CA ASP A 134 10.78 28.90 13.96
C ASP A 134 11.22 27.79 14.95
N VAL A 135 10.42 26.74 15.15
CA VAL A 135 10.72 25.62 16.06
C VAL A 135 11.73 24.67 15.39
N PRO A 136 12.98 24.57 15.88
CA PRO A 136 14.07 23.93 15.14
C PRO A 136 13.97 22.40 15.04
N HIS A 137 13.36 21.73 16.03
CA HIS A 137 13.28 20.27 16.11
C HIS A 137 12.04 19.68 15.40
N ILE A 138 11.25 20.50 14.72
CA ILE A 138 10.23 20.02 13.77
C ILE A 138 10.93 19.64 12.49
N ILE A 139 10.86 18.36 12.11
CA ILE A 139 11.57 17.77 10.96
C ILE A 139 10.69 17.59 9.72
N GLY A 140 9.37 17.67 9.86
CA GLY A 140 8.47 17.52 8.74
C GLY A 140 7.01 17.65 9.11
N PHE A 141 6.17 17.57 8.09
CA PHE A 141 4.72 17.74 8.18
C PHE A 141 4.00 16.57 7.52
N GLN A 142 3.01 16.01 8.22
CA GLN A 142 2.05 15.08 7.65
C GLN A 142 0.79 15.85 7.25
N LEU A 143 0.34 15.65 6.01
CA LEU A 143 -0.92 16.24 5.55
C LEU A 143 -2.07 15.35 5.97
N ASP A 144 -3.08 15.92 6.65
CA ASP A 144 -4.30 15.18 7.02
C ASP A 144 -3.99 13.83 7.71
N ASN A 145 -4.87 12.85 7.57
CA ASN A 145 -4.66 11.48 8.06
C ASN A 145 -5.42 10.49 7.19
N GLU A 146 -4.72 9.48 6.59
CA GLU A 146 -5.32 8.41 5.78
C GLU A 146 -6.40 8.94 4.82
N THR A 147 -6.09 10.01 4.09
CA THR A 147 -7.06 10.83 3.35
C THR A 147 -7.77 10.04 2.27
N LYS A 148 -9.10 10.13 2.27
CA LYS A 148 -10.01 9.53 1.28
C LYS A 148 -11.06 10.52 0.83
N SER A 149 -11.86 10.14 -0.16
CA SER A 149 -13.01 10.94 -0.62
C SER A 149 -14.18 10.92 0.36
N TYR A 150 -14.17 10.01 1.32
CA TYR A 150 -15.23 9.76 2.32
C TYR A 150 -16.59 9.49 1.68
N GLY A 151 -16.58 8.93 0.44
CA GLY A 151 -17.79 8.66 -0.31
C GLY A 151 -18.55 9.90 -0.76
N THR A 152 -17.90 11.08 -0.79
CA THR A 152 -18.49 12.37 -1.14
C THR A 152 -19.23 12.30 -2.49
N ALA A 153 -20.57 12.43 -2.44
CA ALA A 153 -21.46 12.39 -3.60
C ALA A 153 -22.59 13.44 -3.48
N GLY A 154 -22.38 14.50 -2.70
CA GLY A 154 -23.32 15.59 -2.53
C GLY A 154 -23.43 16.52 -3.75
N PRO A 155 -24.37 17.47 -3.72
CA PRO A 155 -24.62 18.36 -4.87
C PRO A 155 -23.39 19.13 -5.38
N ARG A 156 -22.47 19.52 -4.47
CA ARG A 156 -21.22 20.20 -4.85
C ARG A 156 -20.30 19.28 -5.62
N ALA A 157 -20.04 18.07 -5.09
CA ALA A 157 -19.20 17.09 -5.75
C ALA A 157 -19.78 16.69 -7.11
N GLN A 158 -21.11 16.54 -7.22
CA GLN A 158 -21.77 16.24 -8.48
C GLN A 158 -21.67 17.39 -9.48
N ALA A 159 -21.80 18.66 -9.05
CA ALA A 159 -21.59 19.81 -9.92
C ALA A 159 -20.15 19.86 -10.47
N MET A 160 -19.15 19.66 -9.60
CA MET A 160 -17.75 19.59 -10.02
C MET A 160 -17.51 18.41 -10.97
N PHE A 161 -18.19 17.29 -10.77
CA PHE A 161 -18.10 16.14 -11.68
C PHE A 161 -18.68 16.42 -13.05
N ILE A 162 -19.82 17.12 -13.13
CA ILE A 162 -20.39 17.54 -14.40
C ILE A 162 -19.42 18.47 -15.15
N ASP A 163 -18.79 19.41 -14.46
CA ASP A 163 -17.79 20.28 -15.09
C ASP A 163 -16.56 19.49 -15.56
N TYR A 164 -16.06 18.55 -14.75
CA TYR A 164 -15.00 17.62 -15.16
C TYR A 164 -15.38 16.81 -16.41
N LEU A 165 -16.63 16.33 -16.51
CA LEU A 165 -17.10 15.60 -17.69
C LEU A 165 -17.24 16.47 -18.92
N LYS A 166 -17.71 17.73 -18.78
CA LYS A 166 -17.78 18.69 -19.89
C LYS A 166 -16.41 19.01 -20.47
N ASP A 167 -15.41 19.15 -19.62
CA ASP A 167 -14.01 19.39 -20.05
C ASP A 167 -13.44 18.17 -20.77
N LYS A 168 -13.75 16.96 -20.30
CA LYS A 168 -13.26 15.70 -20.87
C LYS A 168 -14.02 15.28 -22.13
N TYR A 169 -15.34 15.54 -22.18
CA TYR A 169 -16.25 15.18 -23.27
C TYR A 169 -17.06 16.41 -23.69
N PRO A 170 -16.51 17.32 -24.53
CA PRO A 170 -17.20 18.51 -24.95
C PRO A 170 -18.50 18.24 -25.74
N ASP A 171 -18.58 17.12 -26.47
CA ASP A 171 -19.78 16.65 -27.13
C ASP A 171 -20.53 15.63 -26.25
N ILE A 172 -21.73 16.00 -25.83
CA ILE A 172 -22.61 15.15 -25.03
C ILE A 172 -23.01 13.85 -25.76
N ASN A 173 -23.00 13.84 -27.10
CA ASN A 173 -23.27 12.63 -27.87
C ASN A 173 -22.09 11.67 -27.80
N GLU A 174 -20.86 12.16 -27.86
CA GLU A 174 -19.66 11.38 -27.63
C GLU A 174 -19.66 10.78 -26.20
N PHE A 175 -19.96 11.61 -25.20
CA PHE A 175 -20.14 11.15 -23.82
C PHE A 175 -21.17 10.02 -23.70
N ASN A 176 -22.38 10.18 -24.27
CA ASN A 176 -23.38 9.13 -24.22
C ASN A 176 -22.95 7.84 -24.92
N HIS A 177 -22.22 7.97 -26.04
CA HIS A 177 -21.70 6.81 -26.79
C HIS A 177 -20.63 6.10 -25.99
N GLU A 178 -19.71 6.84 -25.43
CA GLU A 178 -18.58 6.28 -24.67
C GLU A 178 -19.05 5.46 -23.45
N PHE A 179 -20.04 5.97 -22.72
CA PHE A 179 -20.60 5.29 -21.55
C PHE A 179 -21.80 4.38 -21.85
N GLY A 180 -22.24 4.26 -23.11
CA GLY A 180 -23.36 3.40 -23.49
C GLY A 180 -24.70 3.81 -22.86
N PHE A 181 -24.98 5.10 -22.70
CA PHE A 181 -26.18 5.59 -22.02
C PHE A 181 -27.49 5.36 -22.80
N ASP A 182 -27.44 4.88 -24.04
CA ASP A 182 -28.66 4.43 -24.74
C ASP A 182 -29.29 3.17 -24.10
N TYR A 183 -28.54 2.46 -23.26
CA TYR A 183 -29.01 1.30 -22.54
C TYR A 183 -30.11 1.69 -21.52
N TRP A 184 -31.28 1.09 -21.64
CA TRP A 184 -32.47 1.35 -20.83
C TRP A 184 -32.89 2.82 -20.74
N SER A 185 -32.71 3.59 -21.82
CA SER A 185 -33.10 5.00 -21.90
C SER A 185 -32.41 5.92 -20.87
N ASN A 186 -31.18 5.62 -20.50
CA ASN A 186 -30.40 6.46 -19.60
C ASN A 186 -29.69 7.63 -20.30
N ARG A 187 -29.90 7.80 -21.63
CA ARG A 187 -29.26 8.84 -22.41
C ARG A 187 -29.51 10.23 -21.82
N ILE A 188 -28.46 11.00 -21.67
CA ILE A 188 -28.45 12.38 -21.19
C ILE A 188 -28.42 13.30 -22.42
N ASN A 189 -29.49 14.05 -22.70
CA ASN A 189 -29.55 14.88 -23.87
C ASN A 189 -29.05 16.32 -23.68
N THR A 190 -29.05 16.79 -22.44
CA THR A 190 -28.46 18.08 -22.03
C THR A 190 -27.76 17.94 -20.70
N TRP A 191 -26.74 18.75 -20.46
CA TRP A 191 -26.02 18.72 -19.18
C TRP A 191 -26.90 19.16 -18.00
N GLU A 192 -27.95 19.90 -18.24
CA GLU A 192 -28.93 20.34 -17.25
C GLU A 192 -29.81 19.20 -16.73
N ASP A 193 -29.98 18.14 -17.53
CA ASP A 193 -30.78 16.94 -17.18
C ASP A 193 -29.93 15.86 -16.50
N PHE A 194 -28.71 16.21 -16.08
CA PHE A 194 -27.77 15.24 -15.52
C PHE A 194 -28.32 14.60 -14.23
N PRO A 195 -28.45 13.25 -14.15
CA PRO A 195 -29.07 12.59 -13.01
C PRO A 195 -28.12 12.53 -11.80
N ASP A 196 -28.68 12.22 -10.62
CA ASP A 196 -27.89 11.95 -9.42
C ASP A 196 -27.03 10.70 -9.63
N VAL A 197 -25.71 10.85 -9.48
CA VAL A 197 -24.72 9.78 -9.72
C VAL A 197 -24.92 8.58 -8.80
N ARG A 198 -25.50 8.79 -7.60
CA ARG A 198 -25.74 7.73 -6.59
C ARG A 198 -26.74 6.67 -7.06
N GLY A 199 -27.58 7.00 -8.02
CA GLY A 199 -28.59 6.09 -8.57
C GLY A 199 -28.15 5.37 -9.83
N THR A 200 -26.93 5.57 -10.31
CA THR A 200 -26.50 4.98 -11.59
C THR A 200 -26.47 3.47 -11.55
N ILE A 201 -26.99 2.87 -12.63
CA ILE A 201 -26.86 1.43 -12.93
C ILE A 201 -25.75 1.17 -13.96
N ASN A 202 -25.14 2.23 -14.49
CA ASN A 202 -24.08 2.16 -15.49
C ASN A 202 -22.72 2.04 -14.77
N GLN A 203 -22.09 0.89 -14.88
CA GLN A 203 -20.85 0.59 -14.15
C GLN A 203 -19.64 1.38 -14.69
N SER A 204 -19.59 1.65 -16.00
CA SER A 204 -18.56 2.52 -16.58
C SER A 204 -18.64 3.93 -16.00
N PHE A 205 -19.86 4.46 -15.86
CA PHE A 205 -20.09 5.75 -15.27
C PHE A 205 -19.80 5.79 -13.76
N ALA A 206 -20.17 4.73 -13.02
CA ALA A 206 -19.80 4.58 -11.61
C ALA A 206 -18.27 4.55 -11.41
N ALA A 207 -17.55 3.89 -12.31
CA ALA A 207 -16.10 3.85 -12.30
C ALA A 207 -15.45 5.22 -12.57
N GLU A 208 -16.01 5.98 -13.52
CA GLU A 208 -15.56 7.35 -13.80
C GLU A 208 -15.81 8.28 -12.62
N TYR A 209 -16.93 8.12 -11.90
CA TYR A 209 -17.18 8.86 -10.67
C TYR A 209 -16.19 8.50 -9.57
N ALA A 210 -15.88 7.21 -9.37
CA ALA A 210 -14.86 6.78 -8.43
C ALA A 210 -13.46 7.33 -8.77
N LYS A 211 -13.13 7.40 -10.06
CA LYS A 211 -11.90 8.07 -10.53
C LYS A 211 -11.91 9.56 -10.18
N PHE A 212 -13.02 10.25 -10.41
CA PHE A 212 -13.17 11.65 -10.03
C PHE A 212 -13.03 11.85 -8.51
N GLN A 213 -13.63 10.97 -7.69
CA GLN A 213 -13.48 11.03 -6.23
C GLN A 213 -12.00 10.92 -5.81
N ARG A 214 -11.20 10.05 -6.45
CA ARG A 214 -9.74 9.97 -6.21
C ARG A 214 -9.00 11.25 -6.61
N LEU A 215 -9.44 11.92 -7.70
CA LEU A 215 -8.88 13.22 -8.08
C LEU A 215 -9.18 14.30 -7.03
N LEU A 216 -10.36 14.29 -6.41
CA LEU A 216 -10.68 15.22 -5.30
C LEU A 216 -9.73 15.04 -4.12
N VAL A 217 -9.33 13.80 -3.80
CA VAL A 217 -8.35 13.51 -2.75
C VAL A 217 -6.98 14.07 -3.12
N THR A 218 -6.53 13.81 -4.34
CA THR A 218 -5.26 14.33 -4.87
C THR A 218 -5.22 15.86 -4.80
N ASP A 219 -6.30 16.54 -5.21
CA ASP A 219 -6.44 18.00 -5.15
C ASP A 219 -6.41 18.52 -3.71
N PHE A 220 -7.12 17.84 -2.81
CA PHE A 220 -7.17 18.22 -1.40
C PHE A 220 -5.79 18.16 -0.72
N LEU A 221 -5.02 17.10 -1.00
CA LEU A 221 -3.65 16.97 -0.48
C LEU A 221 -2.69 17.96 -1.12
N LYS A 222 -2.74 18.16 -2.44
CA LYS A 222 -1.90 19.16 -3.13
C LYS A 222 -2.19 20.57 -2.62
N TRP A 223 -3.45 20.90 -2.37
CA TRP A 223 -3.83 22.18 -1.81
C TRP A 223 -3.26 22.40 -0.39
N GLN A 224 -3.32 21.39 0.49
CA GLN A 224 -2.69 21.48 1.82
C GLN A 224 -1.17 21.60 1.72
N ALA A 225 -0.54 20.85 0.81
CA ALA A 225 0.90 20.91 0.59
C ALA A 225 1.37 22.30 0.17
N VAL A 226 0.60 23.01 -0.67
CA VAL A 226 0.88 24.41 -1.05
C VAL A 226 0.89 25.31 0.18
N ILE A 227 -0.13 25.22 1.04
CA ILE A 227 -0.21 26.04 2.26
C ILE A 227 0.97 25.77 3.20
N VAL A 228 1.29 24.49 3.45
CA VAL A 228 2.41 24.10 4.30
C VAL A 228 3.75 24.58 3.72
N SER A 229 3.91 24.53 2.40
CA SER A 229 5.13 24.95 1.71
C SER A 229 5.43 26.45 1.83
N GLU A 230 4.43 27.29 2.12
CA GLU A 230 4.63 28.72 2.36
C GLU A 230 5.41 29.01 3.65
N TYR A 231 5.44 28.06 4.59
CA TYR A 231 6.00 28.23 5.94
C TYR A 231 7.18 27.32 6.25
N LYS A 232 7.18 26.10 5.68
CA LYS A 232 8.20 25.10 5.99
C LYS A 232 9.60 25.57 5.60
N ARG A 233 10.61 25.12 6.35
CA ARG A 233 12.03 25.28 5.97
C ARG A 233 12.42 24.27 4.88
N ASP A 234 13.54 24.51 4.22
CA ASP A 234 14.06 23.62 3.15
C ASP A 234 14.46 22.23 3.65
N ASP A 235 14.87 22.13 4.91
CA ASP A 235 15.28 20.89 5.56
C ASP A 235 14.09 20.02 6.03
N GLN A 236 12.87 20.56 5.99
CA GLN A 236 11.67 19.86 6.43
C GLN A 236 10.97 19.14 5.26
N PHE A 237 10.52 17.92 5.51
CA PHE A 237 9.75 17.17 4.52
C PHE A 237 8.23 17.41 4.65
N ILE A 238 7.51 17.08 3.58
CA ILE A 238 6.06 16.92 3.57
C ILE A 238 5.77 15.45 3.26
N THR A 239 4.89 14.83 4.02
CA THR A 239 4.46 13.44 3.84
C THR A 239 2.94 13.30 4.05
N GLN A 240 2.42 12.11 3.77
CA GLN A 240 1.07 11.71 4.09
C GLN A 240 1.10 10.22 4.49
N ASN A 241 0.34 9.84 5.49
CA ASN A 241 0.25 8.47 5.95
C ASN A 241 -0.80 7.69 5.13
N PHE A 242 -0.42 7.25 3.94
CA PHE A 242 -1.28 6.45 3.09
C PHE A 242 -1.59 5.10 3.74
N ASP A 243 -2.88 4.80 3.89
CA ASP A 243 -3.34 3.50 4.36
C ASP A 243 -3.62 2.53 3.20
N TYR A 244 -4.01 1.32 3.55
CA TYR A 244 -4.31 0.22 2.63
C TYR A 244 -5.72 -0.32 2.87
N GLU A 245 -6.29 -1.01 1.89
CA GLU A 245 -7.58 -1.64 2.06
C GLU A 245 -7.48 -2.82 3.05
N TRP A 246 -8.34 -2.82 4.07
CA TRP A 246 -8.48 -3.96 4.97
C TRP A 246 -9.26 -5.09 4.29
N THR A 247 -8.67 -6.29 4.27
CA THR A 247 -9.28 -7.50 3.72
C THR A 247 -9.26 -8.59 4.79
N ASP A 248 -10.26 -8.62 5.66
CA ASP A 248 -10.31 -9.46 6.86
C ASP A 248 -9.11 -9.18 7.79
N TYR A 249 -8.17 -10.12 7.93
CA TYR A 249 -6.94 -9.97 8.71
C TYR A 249 -5.71 -9.63 7.86
N SER A 250 -5.90 -9.17 6.64
CA SER A 250 -4.84 -8.77 5.73
C SER A 250 -5.15 -7.42 5.10
N ILE A 251 -4.25 -6.92 4.27
CA ILE A 251 -4.38 -5.62 3.61
C ILE A 251 -4.03 -5.71 2.13
N GLY A 252 -4.60 -4.83 1.33
CA GLY A 252 -4.40 -4.73 -0.10
C GLY A 252 -4.33 -3.30 -0.59
N TYR A 253 -4.23 -3.08 -1.90
CA TYR A 253 -4.15 -1.78 -2.53
C TYR A 253 -5.42 -0.96 -2.27
N GLN A 254 -5.27 0.34 -1.97
CA GLN A 254 -6.36 1.23 -1.55
C GLN A 254 -7.25 1.66 -2.75
N PRO A 255 -8.58 1.42 -2.71
CA PRO A 255 -9.49 1.79 -3.80
C PRO A 255 -9.89 3.26 -3.83
N GLU A 256 -9.87 3.96 -2.68
CA GLU A 256 -10.45 5.30 -2.53
C GLU A 256 -9.47 6.45 -2.79
N VAL A 257 -8.20 6.13 -3.02
CA VAL A 257 -7.15 7.10 -3.36
C VAL A 257 -6.23 6.50 -4.44
N ASN A 258 -5.87 7.29 -5.43
CA ASN A 258 -4.74 6.97 -6.28
C ASN A 258 -3.46 7.45 -5.60
N GLN A 259 -2.80 6.54 -4.88
CA GLN A 259 -1.62 6.88 -4.08
C GLN A 259 -0.47 7.41 -4.94
N TYR A 260 -0.33 6.95 -6.20
CA TYR A 260 0.70 7.47 -7.12
C TYR A 260 0.48 8.95 -7.44
N GLU A 261 -0.75 9.35 -7.80
CA GLU A 261 -1.08 10.76 -8.10
C GLU A 261 -1.09 11.63 -6.84
N ALA A 262 -1.63 11.10 -5.74
CA ALA A 262 -1.72 11.82 -4.47
C ALA A 262 -0.34 12.07 -3.85
N SER A 263 0.61 11.16 -4.05
CA SER A 263 1.99 11.32 -3.56
C SER A 263 2.74 12.51 -4.19
N ASP A 264 2.25 13.06 -5.31
CA ASP A 264 2.80 14.31 -5.86
C ASP A 264 2.72 15.49 -4.88
N ALA A 265 1.78 15.44 -3.93
CA ALA A 265 1.69 16.43 -2.84
C ALA A 265 2.81 16.30 -1.80
N THR A 266 3.59 15.23 -1.80
CA THR A 266 4.57 14.92 -0.77
C THR A 266 6.01 14.98 -1.29
N THR A 267 6.95 15.25 -0.40
CA THR A 267 8.39 15.19 -0.73
C THR A 267 8.99 13.83 -0.40
N VAL A 268 8.36 13.08 0.51
CA VAL A 268 8.68 11.70 0.86
C VAL A 268 7.39 10.90 1.03
N ALA A 269 7.37 9.66 0.54
CA ALA A 269 6.24 8.78 0.75
C ALA A 269 6.15 8.36 2.21
N GLY A 270 4.93 8.36 2.76
CA GLY A 270 4.63 7.84 4.09
C GLY A 270 3.50 6.84 4.01
N CYS A 271 3.39 5.96 4.99
CA CYS A 271 2.34 4.95 5.01
C CYS A 271 2.05 4.42 6.41
N ASP A 272 0.87 3.80 6.52
CA ASP A 272 0.41 3.06 7.68
C ASP A 272 0.28 1.58 7.30
N ILE A 273 1.14 0.74 7.85
CA ILE A 273 1.15 -0.68 7.56
C ILE A 273 0.82 -1.46 8.82
N TYR A 274 -0.37 -2.04 8.86
CA TYR A 274 -0.79 -2.94 9.92
C TYR A 274 -0.80 -4.39 9.39
N HIS A 275 -0.56 -5.35 10.29
CA HIS A 275 -0.46 -6.75 9.92
C HIS A 275 -0.76 -7.66 11.12
N PRO A 276 -1.12 -8.92 10.92
CA PRO A 276 -1.30 -9.88 12.01
C PRO A 276 -0.02 -10.07 12.84
N SER A 277 -0.20 -10.51 14.08
CA SER A 277 0.88 -10.94 14.99
C SER A 277 0.73 -12.42 15.34
N GLN A 278 1.55 -12.90 16.26
CA GLN A 278 1.56 -14.29 16.74
C GLN A 278 1.83 -15.28 15.60
N SER A 279 1.12 -16.39 15.56
CA SER A 279 1.30 -17.42 14.53
C SER A 279 0.90 -16.98 13.13
N LEU A 280 0.19 -15.85 12.99
CA LEU A 280 -0.23 -15.30 11.71
C LEU A 280 0.75 -14.28 11.13
N LEU A 281 1.81 -13.92 11.85
CA LEU A 281 2.85 -13.02 11.34
C LEU A 281 3.67 -13.72 10.25
N THR A 282 3.60 -13.22 9.03
CA THR A 282 4.36 -13.76 7.89
C THR A 282 5.32 -12.75 7.26
N GLY A 283 5.10 -11.45 7.47
CA GLY A 283 5.83 -10.36 6.81
C GLY A 283 5.36 -10.06 5.38
N GLU A 284 4.35 -10.75 4.89
CA GLU A 284 3.76 -10.56 3.55
C GLU A 284 3.18 -9.14 3.39
N GLU A 285 2.40 -8.67 4.38
CA GLU A 285 1.81 -7.33 4.39
C GLU A 285 2.89 -6.24 4.38
N ILE A 286 3.92 -6.40 5.21
CA ILE A 286 5.05 -5.47 5.29
C ILE A 286 5.73 -5.34 3.92
N THR A 287 5.92 -6.46 3.23
CA THR A 287 6.55 -6.47 1.90
C THR A 287 5.64 -5.88 0.84
N PHE A 288 4.38 -6.32 0.76
CA PHE A 288 3.44 -5.88 -0.26
C PHE A 288 3.20 -4.37 -0.17
N CYS A 289 2.82 -3.87 1.00
CA CYS A 289 2.52 -2.45 1.22
C CYS A 289 3.77 -1.56 1.22
N GLY A 290 4.87 -2.06 1.79
CA GLY A 290 6.14 -1.34 1.74
C GLY A 290 6.68 -1.17 0.32
N ASN A 291 6.50 -2.17 -0.56
CA ASN A 291 6.85 -2.04 -1.97
C ASN A 291 5.97 -1.02 -2.70
N ILE A 292 4.67 -0.93 -2.36
CA ILE A 292 3.80 0.15 -2.86
C ILE A 292 4.36 1.50 -2.40
N SER A 293 4.59 1.68 -1.10
CA SER A 293 5.08 2.95 -0.54
C SER A 293 6.39 3.39 -1.18
N ARG A 294 7.34 2.48 -1.33
CA ARG A 294 8.62 2.76 -1.98
C ARG A 294 8.47 3.19 -3.44
N SER A 295 7.53 2.58 -4.16
CA SER A 295 7.28 2.88 -5.57
C SER A 295 6.70 4.28 -5.82
N LEU A 296 6.00 4.87 -4.85
CA LEU A 296 5.35 6.18 -5.00
C LEU A 296 6.34 7.29 -5.33
N LYS A 297 7.56 7.21 -4.78
CA LYS A 297 8.65 8.16 -5.04
C LYS A 297 9.89 7.50 -5.67
N LYS A 298 9.83 6.19 -5.94
CA LYS A 298 10.98 5.37 -6.39
C LYS A 298 12.20 5.56 -5.46
N ASP A 299 11.94 5.70 -4.15
CA ASP A 299 12.95 6.00 -3.11
C ASP A 299 12.50 5.41 -1.75
N ASN A 300 13.35 5.51 -0.73
CA ASN A 300 13.02 5.13 0.63
C ASN A 300 11.79 5.89 1.13
N TYR A 301 11.03 5.27 2.02
CA TYR A 301 9.75 5.77 2.53
C TYR A 301 9.73 5.82 4.06
N LEU A 302 8.67 6.37 4.63
CA LEU A 302 8.44 6.45 6.07
C LEU A 302 7.25 5.58 6.47
N VAL A 303 7.43 4.70 7.45
CA VAL A 303 6.33 4.06 8.17
C VAL A 303 5.93 5.02 9.29
N LEU A 304 4.76 5.66 9.13
CA LEU A 304 4.22 6.67 10.05
C LEU A 304 3.26 6.06 11.05
N GLU A 305 2.71 4.88 10.73
CA GLU A 305 1.99 4.02 11.66
C GLU A 305 2.27 2.54 11.40
N THR A 306 2.49 1.83 12.50
CA THR A 306 2.39 0.36 12.58
C THR A 306 2.06 -0.02 14.01
N GLN A 307 1.46 -1.19 14.23
CA GLN A 307 1.11 -1.59 15.58
C GLN A 307 2.33 -1.85 16.46
N ALA A 308 2.24 -1.45 17.73
CA ALA A 308 3.13 -1.95 18.78
C ALA A 308 2.59 -3.30 19.30
N GLN A 309 1.56 -3.29 20.13
CA GLN A 309 0.83 -4.50 20.51
C GLN A 309 -0.37 -4.76 19.57
N GLY A 310 -1.02 -3.70 19.07
CA GLY A 310 -2.17 -3.76 18.18
C GLY A 310 -3.51 -3.99 18.91
N ASN A 311 -4.51 -4.43 18.16
CA ASN A 311 -5.85 -4.67 18.69
C ASN A 311 -5.91 -5.88 19.65
N ILE A 312 -7.09 -6.26 20.12
CA ILE A 312 -7.30 -7.31 21.15
C ILE A 312 -6.54 -8.60 20.83
N ALA A 313 -6.55 -9.05 19.57
CA ALA A 313 -6.01 -10.36 19.16
C ALA A 313 -4.52 -10.33 18.76
N TRP A 314 -3.86 -9.16 18.76
CA TRP A 314 -2.56 -8.98 18.12
C TRP A 314 -1.40 -8.75 19.11
N LEU A 315 -1.41 -9.36 20.25
CA LEU A 315 -0.25 -9.29 21.17
C LEU A 315 0.95 -10.03 20.55
N PRO A 316 2.07 -9.36 20.22
CA PRO A 316 3.22 -10.02 19.62
C PRO A 316 3.87 -11.03 20.57
N TYR A 317 4.38 -12.13 20.03
CA TYR A 317 5.26 -13.03 20.76
C TYR A 317 6.63 -12.36 21.00
N PRO A 318 7.39 -12.78 22.03
CA PRO A 318 8.75 -12.29 22.23
C PRO A 318 9.60 -12.41 20.98
N GLY A 319 10.28 -11.32 20.59
CA GLY A 319 11.06 -11.19 19.36
C GLY A 319 10.30 -10.63 18.16
N GLN A 320 8.98 -10.74 18.14
CA GLN A 320 8.19 -10.31 16.97
C GLN A 320 8.19 -8.80 16.75
N LEU A 321 8.21 -7.96 17.78
CA LEU A 321 8.27 -6.51 17.59
C LEU A 321 9.58 -6.10 16.89
N ARG A 322 10.70 -6.71 17.27
CA ARG A 322 11.99 -6.51 16.60
C ARG A 322 11.96 -7.03 15.17
N LEU A 323 11.47 -8.25 14.96
CA LEU A 323 11.35 -8.87 13.64
C LEU A 323 10.57 -7.96 12.67
N GLN A 324 9.43 -7.42 13.12
CA GLN A 324 8.59 -6.48 12.36
C GLN A 324 9.36 -5.19 12.01
N ALA A 325 9.99 -4.55 13.00
CA ALA A 325 10.72 -3.30 12.80
C ALA A 325 11.83 -3.46 11.76
N TYR A 326 12.63 -4.52 11.88
CA TYR A 326 13.70 -4.78 10.92
C TYR A 326 13.19 -5.21 9.54
N SER A 327 12.01 -5.84 9.47
CA SER A 327 11.38 -6.19 8.19
C SER A 327 10.99 -4.94 7.39
N HIS A 328 10.44 -3.92 8.04
CA HIS A 328 10.17 -2.63 7.41
C HIS A 328 11.46 -1.97 6.89
N ILE A 329 12.53 -1.96 7.71
CA ILE A 329 13.83 -1.39 7.31
C ILE A 329 14.41 -2.16 6.12
N ALA A 330 14.42 -3.48 6.16
CA ALA A 330 14.91 -4.32 5.06
C ALA A 330 14.12 -4.11 3.75
N ASN A 331 12.87 -3.67 3.85
CA ASN A 331 12.03 -3.33 2.71
C ASN A 331 12.24 -1.90 2.19
N GLY A 332 13.09 -1.10 2.85
CA GLY A 332 13.49 0.25 2.44
C GLY A 332 12.83 1.39 3.22
N SER A 333 12.18 1.12 4.36
CA SER A 333 11.73 2.20 5.25
C SER A 333 12.90 2.84 5.98
N ASN A 334 12.81 4.16 6.21
CA ASN A 334 13.72 4.91 7.07
C ASN A 334 13.09 5.29 8.42
N SER A 335 11.90 4.77 8.72
CA SER A 335 11.23 5.03 10.00
C SER A 335 10.41 3.86 10.51
N ILE A 336 10.20 3.86 11.83
CA ILE A 336 9.12 3.13 12.50
C ILE A 336 8.51 4.06 13.53
N ILE A 337 7.26 4.44 13.30
CA ILE A 337 6.43 5.21 14.24
C ILE A 337 5.26 4.32 14.64
N TYR A 338 5.18 3.97 15.92
CA TYR A 338 4.13 3.08 16.42
C TYR A 338 2.81 3.82 16.64
N TRP A 339 1.71 3.21 16.25
CA TRP A 339 0.38 3.48 16.75
C TRP A 339 0.11 2.60 17.97
N HIS A 340 0.13 3.12 19.20
CA HIS A 340 0.79 4.38 19.50
C HIS A 340 1.56 4.26 20.83
N TRP A 341 1.95 5.37 21.46
CA TRP A 341 2.81 5.33 22.65
C TRP A 341 2.20 4.55 23.81
N HIS A 342 0.95 4.82 24.19
CA HIS A 342 0.26 4.13 25.29
C HIS A 342 -1.01 3.44 24.80
N SER A 343 -1.50 2.45 25.54
CA SER A 343 -2.80 1.84 25.27
C SER A 343 -3.92 2.85 25.51
N ILE A 344 -4.90 2.92 24.60
CA ILE A 344 -5.93 3.96 24.60
C ILE A 344 -6.96 3.71 25.69
N HIS A 345 -7.33 4.77 26.46
CA HIS A 345 -8.20 4.65 27.63
C HIS A 345 -9.68 4.90 27.33
N ASN A 346 -9.99 5.56 26.23
CA ASN A 346 -11.33 6.02 25.90
C ASN A 346 -11.63 5.86 24.40
N ALA A 347 -12.88 6.06 24.03
CA ALA A 347 -13.41 6.07 22.67
C ALA A 347 -13.38 4.68 21.98
N ILE A 348 -13.51 4.68 20.66
CA ILE A 348 -13.66 3.46 19.85
C ILE A 348 -12.42 2.56 19.89
N GLU A 349 -11.24 3.16 20.14
CA GLU A 349 -9.97 2.45 20.14
C GLU A 349 -9.48 2.06 21.55
N SER A 350 -10.35 2.00 22.56
CA SER A 350 -9.99 1.66 23.96
C SER A 350 -9.23 0.33 24.11
N TYR A 351 -9.35 -0.57 23.15
CA TYR A 351 -8.63 -1.86 23.13
C TYR A 351 -7.46 -1.87 22.17
N TRP A 352 -7.10 -0.74 21.56
CA TRP A 352 -5.87 -0.62 20.80
C TRP A 352 -4.70 -0.42 21.76
N LYS A 353 -3.81 -1.40 21.82
CA LYS A 353 -2.71 -1.46 22.79
C LYS A 353 -1.44 -0.87 22.18
N GLY A 354 -0.88 0.12 22.85
CA GLY A 354 0.33 0.84 22.45
C GLY A 354 1.63 0.17 22.88
N VAL A 355 2.71 0.94 22.87
CA VAL A 355 4.01 0.51 23.42
C VAL A 355 3.90 0.26 24.92
N LEU A 356 3.21 1.14 25.66
CA LEU A 356 2.90 0.96 27.09
C LEU A 356 1.50 0.36 27.28
N SER A 357 1.34 -0.40 28.36
CA SER A 357 0.04 -0.91 28.80
C SER A 357 -0.88 0.20 29.30
N HIS A 358 -2.17 -0.10 29.59
CA HIS A 358 -3.13 0.89 30.10
C HIS A 358 -2.71 1.49 31.47
N ASP A 359 -1.93 0.77 32.27
CA ASP A 359 -1.35 1.26 33.52
C ASP A 359 0.00 1.96 33.34
N PHE A 360 0.42 2.18 32.07
CA PHE A 360 1.71 2.76 31.71
C PHE A 360 2.94 1.99 32.19
N SER A 361 2.80 0.70 32.48
CA SER A 361 3.92 -0.14 32.91
C SER A 361 4.92 -0.43 31.78
N GLU A 362 6.17 -0.63 32.16
CA GLU A 362 7.25 -1.13 31.30
C GLU A 362 7.03 -2.62 30.99
N ASN A 363 6.16 -2.92 30.03
CA ASN A 363 5.84 -4.27 29.58
C ASN A 363 6.91 -4.86 28.65
N GLU A 364 6.69 -6.07 28.13
CA GLU A 364 7.63 -6.73 27.19
C GLU A 364 7.81 -5.92 25.89
N THR A 365 6.74 -5.36 25.35
CA THR A 365 6.77 -4.52 24.14
C THR A 365 7.67 -3.30 24.32
N TYR A 366 7.59 -2.62 25.47
CA TYR A 366 8.50 -1.52 25.77
C TYR A 366 9.96 -1.96 25.90
N ARG A 367 10.22 -3.13 26.53
CA ARG A 367 11.59 -3.68 26.61
C ARG A 367 12.15 -4.02 25.24
N GLU A 368 11.34 -4.60 24.35
CA GLU A 368 11.76 -4.83 22.96
C GLU A 368 12.00 -3.51 22.21
N ALA A 369 11.18 -2.49 22.41
CA ALA A 369 11.42 -1.14 21.85
C ALA A 369 12.77 -0.56 22.33
N CYS A 370 13.11 -0.72 23.62
CA CYS A 370 14.43 -0.34 24.14
C CYS A 370 15.58 -1.10 23.43
N THR A 371 15.38 -2.37 23.14
CA THR A 371 16.37 -3.16 22.39
C THR A 371 16.53 -2.68 20.96
N ILE A 372 15.44 -2.37 20.26
CA ILE A 372 15.47 -1.78 18.91
C ILE A 372 16.24 -0.47 18.92
N GLY A 373 15.91 0.45 19.84
CA GLY A 373 16.56 1.76 19.92
C GLY A 373 18.07 1.64 20.21
N ALA A 374 18.48 0.73 21.10
CA ALA A 374 19.88 0.49 21.39
C ALA A 374 20.63 -0.07 20.16
N ASP A 375 20.02 -1.02 19.45
CA ASP A 375 20.60 -1.59 18.23
C ASP A 375 20.72 -0.51 17.14
N TRP A 376 19.68 0.26 16.88
CA TRP A 376 19.68 1.29 15.81
C TRP A 376 20.65 2.44 16.09
N LYS A 377 20.90 2.76 17.34
CA LYS A 377 21.97 3.70 17.70
C LYS A 377 23.36 3.16 17.30
N ARG A 378 23.54 1.85 17.26
CA ARG A 378 24.83 1.18 16.96
C ARG A 378 24.98 0.86 15.47
N ILE A 379 23.94 0.30 14.84
CA ILE A 379 24.01 -0.23 13.47
C ILE A 379 23.12 0.54 12.46
N GLY A 380 22.37 1.53 12.90
CA GLY A 380 21.37 2.23 12.05
C GLY A 380 21.97 2.79 10.76
N THR A 381 23.17 3.35 10.80
CA THR A 381 23.86 3.90 9.61
C THR A 381 24.19 2.84 8.55
N HIS A 382 24.26 1.57 8.93
CA HIS A 382 24.52 0.46 8.02
C HIS A 382 23.26 -0.07 7.33
N ILE A 383 22.07 0.19 7.93
CA ILE A 383 20.80 -0.38 7.48
C ILE A 383 19.77 0.66 7.02
N MET A 384 20.07 1.95 7.13
CA MET A 384 19.24 3.04 6.58
C MET A 384 19.52 3.27 5.09
N ASN A 385 18.63 4.00 4.42
CA ASN A 385 18.76 4.42 3.02
C ASN A 385 19.05 3.26 2.04
N LEU A 386 18.54 2.07 2.35
CA LEU A 386 18.80 0.88 1.53
C LEU A 386 18.23 1.04 0.12
N LYS A 387 19.07 0.92 -0.89
CA LYS A 387 18.67 0.89 -2.29
C LYS A 387 18.33 -0.53 -2.70
N LYS A 388 17.14 -0.71 -3.25
CA LYS A 388 16.67 -1.99 -3.79
C LYS A 388 16.98 -2.06 -5.29
N THR A 389 17.30 -3.25 -5.78
CA THR A 389 17.65 -3.51 -7.18
C THR A 389 16.85 -4.69 -7.73
N ASN A 390 15.55 -4.69 -7.47
CA ASN A 390 14.67 -5.79 -7.82
C ASN A 390 14.54 -5.93 -9.35
N ARG A 391 14.44 -7.15 -9.82
CA ARG A 391 14.33 -7.49 -11.26
C ARG A 391 12.92 -7.90 -11.65
N VAL A 392 12.00 -8.02 -10.70
CA VAL A 392 10.58 -8.35 -10.92
C VAL A 392 9.74 -7.14 -10.51
N ALA A 393 8.72 -6.84 -11.30
CA ALA A 393 7.73 -5.83 -10.96
C ALA A 393 6.31 -6.39 -11.02
N ILE A 394 5.45 -6.00 -10.07
CA ILE A 394 4.01 -6.22 -10.10
C ILE A 394 3.33 -4.89 -10.41
N MET A 395 2.50 -4.88 -11.47
CA MET A 395 1.75 -3.70 -11.88
C MET A 395 0.46 -3.57 -11.07
N LEU A 396 0.20 -2.37 -10.54
CA LEU A 396 -1.05 -2.02 -9.86
C LEU A 396 -1.83 -0.98 -10.65
N ASP A 397 -3.17 -1.14 -10.67
CA ASP A 397 -4.08 -0.24 -11.36
C ASP A 397 -5.39 0.00 -10.58
N ASN A 398 -5.68 1.28 -10.27
CA ASN A 398 -6.91 1.65 -9.57
C ASN A 398 -8.17 1.46 -10.41
N ASN A 399 -8.09 1.55 -11.74
CA ASN A 399 -9.27 1.33 -12.60
C ASN A 399 -9.63 -0.16 -12.65
N SER A 400 -8.63 -1.04 -12.74
CA SER A 400 -8.83 -2.48 -12.64
C SER A 400 -9.41 -2.88 -11.28
N LEU A 401 -8.89 -2.29 -10.18
CA LEU A 401 -9.43 -2.49 -8.84
C LEU A 401 -10.90 -2.04 -8.77
N THR A 402 -11.23 -0.85 -9.28
CA THR A 402 -12.60 -0.35 -9.34
C THR A 402 -13.49 -1.24 -10.21
N GLY A 403 -13.01 -1.64 -11.40
CA GLY A 403 -13.74 -2.52 -12.31
C GLY A 403 -14.08 -3.86 -11.67
N LEU A 404 -13.13 -4.47 -10.94
CA LEU A 404 -13.35 -5.74 -10.25
C LEU A 404 -14.12 -5.62 -8.91
N ARG A 405 -14.30 -4.41 -8.38
CA ARG A 405 -15.31 -4.16 -7.31
C ARG A 405 -16.73 -4.08 -7.89
N LEU A 406 -16.88 -3.53 -9.09
CA LEU A 406 -18.15 -3.41 -9.79
C LEU A 406 -18.58 -4.73 -10.47
N PHE A 407 -17.62 -5.52 -10.93
CA PHE A 407 -17.79 -6.85 -11.54
C PHE A 407 -16.92 -7.88 -10.82
N PRO A 408 -17.29 -8.27 -9.60
CA PRO A 408 -16.45 -9.11 -8.75
C PRO A 408 -16.25 -10.52 -9.30
N ILE A 409 -15.17 -11.14 -8.86
CA ILE A 409 -14.77 -12.50 -9.23
C ILE A 409 -15.35 -13.47 -8.17
N GLY A 410 -16.52 -14.00 -8.43
CA GLY A 410 -17.17 -14.98 -7.58
C GLY A 410 -17.25 -14.55 -6.10
N GLU A 411 -16.88 -15.45 -5.21
CA GLU A 411 -16.92 -15.26 -3.75
C GLU A 411 -15.88 -14.26 -3.21
N LEU A 412 -14.91 -13.82 -4.04
CA LEU A 412 -13.94 -12.82 -3.64
C LEU A 412 -14.56 -11.44 -3.42
N GLY A 413 -15.76 -11.21 -3.97
CA GLY A 413 -16.51 -9.98 -3.76
C GLY A 413 -15.70 -8.72 -4.15
N GLU A 414 -15.83 -7.68 -3.36
CA GLU A 414 -15.14 -6.40 -3.57
C GLU A 414 -13.62 -6.49 -3.46
N HIS A 415 -13.08 -7.54 -2.86
CA HIS A 415 -11.65 -7.76 -2.71
C HIS A 415 -11.00 -8.51 -3.89
N SER A 416 -11.73 -8.73 -4.98
CA SER A 416 -11.29 -9.54 -6.12
C SER A 416 -9.92 -9.15 -6.67
N TYR A 417 -9.68 -7.87 -6.91
CA TYR A 417 -8.39 -7.39 -7.42
C TYR A 417 -7.24 -7.66 -6.44
N ASN A 418 -7.45 -7.28 -5.17
CA ASN A 418 -6.45 -7.44 -4.13
C ASN A 418 -6.14 -8.92 -3.85
N ALA A 419 -7.14 -9.80 -3.92
CA ALA A 419 -6.92 -11.24 -3.76
C ALA A 419 -6.00 -11.80 -4.85
N VAL A 420 -6.16 -11.39 -6.12
CA VAL A 420 -5.29 -11.83 -7.21
C VAL A 420 -3.88 -11.21 -7.09
N ALA A 421 -3.78 -9.93 -6.76
CA ALA A 421 -2.49 -9.26 -6.58
C ALA A 421 -1.70 -9.86 -5.41
N ARG A 422 -2.37 -10.15 -4.27
CA ARG A 422 -1.77 -10.81 -3.11
C ARG A 422 -1.40 -12.26 -3.39
N TRP A 423 -2.22 -13.01 -4.12
CA TRP A 423 -1.91 -14.38 -4.54
C TRP A 423 -0.55 -14.46 -5.26
N ILE A 424 -0.28 -13.54 -6.18
CA ILE A 424 1.00 -13.43 -6.87
C ILE A 424 2.11 -12.93 -5.92
N GLY A 425 1.88 -11.79 -5.26
CA GLY A 425 2.90 -11.14 -4.42
C GLY A 425 3.35 -12.00 -3.25
N ASP A 426 2.42 -12.65 -2.56
CA ASP A 426 2.72 -13.53 -1.43
C ASP A 426 3.45 -14.81 -1.88
N THR A 427 3.15 -15.32 -3.08
CA THR A 427 3.90 -16.46 -3.64
C THR A 427 5.33 -16.08 -3.95
N LEU A 428 5.59 -14.94 -4.61
CA LEU A 428 6.95 -14.44 -4.85
C LEU A 428 7.71 -14.23 -3.53
N TYR A 429 7.07 -13.62 -2.54
CA TYR A 429 7.64 -13.42 -1.21
C TYR A 429 8.09 -14.74 -0.58
N ARG A 430 7.24 -15.78 -0.57
CA ARG A 430 7.56 -17.10 -0.02
C ARG A 430 8.66 -17.83 -0.79
N MET A 431 8.83 -17.50 -2.07
CA MET A 431 9.92 -17.98 -2.93
C MET A 431 11.25 -17.22 -2.71
N ASN A 432 11.28 -16.22 -1.84
CA ASN A 432 12.42 -15.31 -1.68
C ASN A 432 12.77 -14.54 -2.97
N ILE A 433 11.75 -14.17 -3.74
CA ILE A 433 11.87 -13.31 -4.92
C ILE A 433 11.42 -11.91 -4.51
N GLU A 434 12.36 -10.97 -4.43
CA GLU A 434 12.03 -9.58 -4.20
C GLU A 434 11.46 -8.92 -5.45
N TYR A 435 10.46 -8.06 -5.27
CA TYR A 435 9.77 -7.39 -6.36
C TYR A 435 9.48 -5.92 -6.04
N ASP A 436 9.36 -5.11 -7.07
CA ASP A 436 8.84 -3.74 -6.98
C ASP A 436 7.36 -3.71 -7.33
N MET A 437 6.66 -2.67 -6.88
CA MET A 437 5.36 -2.30 -7.42
C MET A 437 5.55 -1.20 -8.46
N ILE A 438 4.76 -1.24 -9.53
CA ILE A 438 4.73 -0.18 -10.54
C ILE A 438 3.29 0.24 -10.85
N SER A 439 3.10 1.50 -11.19
CA SER A 439 1.82 2.01 -11.65
C SER A 439 1.50 1.56 -13.08
N SER A 440 0.23 1.36 -13.39
CA SER A 440 -0.25 1.20 -14.78
C SER A 440 0.01 2.43 -15.67
N ALA A 441 0.43 3.56 -15.10
CA ALA A 441 0.93 4.71 -15.86
C ALA A 441 2.35 4.54 -16.40
N GLU A 442 3.14 3.58 -15.88
CA GLU A 442 4.50 3.29 -16.35
C GLU A 442 4.49 2.76 -17.80
N ARG A 443 5.50 3.11 -18.57
CA ARG A 443 5.70 2.66 -19.95
C ARG A 443 7.11 2.16 -20.22
N ASP A 444 8.07 2.46 -19.36
CA ASP A 444 9.43 1.95 -19.44
C ASP A 444 9.64 0.82 -18.42
N PHE A 445 9.66 -0.40 -18.92
CA PHE A 445 9.84 -1.61 -18.13
C PHE A 445 11.27 -2.16 -18.20
N SER A 446 12.21 -1.46 -18.84
CA SER A 446 13.57 -1.92 -19.15
C SER A 446 14.41 -2.28 -17.92
N ALA A 447 14.06 -1.74 -16.75
CA ALA A 447 14.73 -2.06 -15.48
C ALA A 447 14.43 -3.48 -14.98
N TYR A 448 13.35 -4.10 -15.47
CA TYR A 448 12.84 -5.38 -14.96
C TYR A 448 13.09 -6.51 -15.97
N SER A 449 13.49 -7.67 -15.47
CA SER A 449 13.51 -8.91 -16.26
C SER A 449 12.09 -9.47 -16.43
N CYS A 450 11.23 -9.32 -15.43
CA CYS A 450 9.86 -9.79 -15.48
C CYS A 450 8.87 -8.74 -14.95
N VAL A 451 7.81 -8.48 -15.71
CA VAL A 451 6.65 -7.69 -15.31
C VAL A 451 5.46 -8.64 -15.12
N ILE A 452 4.70 -8.43 -14.05
CA ILE A 452 3.52 -9.23 -13.72
C ILE A 452 2.30 -8.32 -13.67
N THR A 453 1.23 -8.71 -14.35
CA THR A 453 -0.04 -7.95 -14.44
C THR A 453 -1.19 -8.75 -13.82
N PRO A 454 -1.35 -8.73 -12.48
CA PRO A 454 -2.44 -9.45 -11.83
C PRO A 454 -3.78 -8.82 -12.19
N ALA A 455 -4.66 -9.58 -12.83
CA ALA A 455 -6.02 -9.15 -13.20
C ALA A 455 -6.09 -7.68 -13.68
N LEU A 456 -5.21 -7.31 -14.63
CA LEU A 456 -5.17 -5.98 -15.24
C LEU A 456 -6.44 -5.79 -16.11
N TYR A 457 -7.59 -5.72 -15.45
CA TYR A 457 -8.91 -5.75 -16.04
C TYR A 457 -9.16 -4.59 -16.99
N SER A 458 -8.79 -3.41 -16.57
CA SER A 458 -8.89 -2.16 -17.32
C SER A 458 -7.49 -1.71 -17.75
N ALA A 459 -7.29 -1.48 -19.04
CA ALA A 459 -6.01 -1.00 -19.56
C ALA A 459 -6.21 -0.21 -20.86
N SER A 460 -5.42 0.85 -21.07
CA SER A 460 -5.39 1.54 -22.36
C SER A 460 -4.65 0.73 -23.41
N GLU A 461 -5.01 0.91 -24.67
CA GLU A 461 -4.27 0.33 -25.81
C GLU A 461 -2.79 0.70 -25.78
N LYS A 462 -2.45 1.94 -25.33
CA LYS A 462 -1.06 2.38 -25.18
C LYS A 462 -0.28 1.55 -24.17
N LEU A 463 -0.92 1.16 -23.04
CA LEU A 463 -0.30 0.30 -22.03
C LEU A 463 -0.11 -1.11 -22.59
N LEU A 464 -1.14 -1.67 -23.23
CA LEU A 464 -1.10 -3.02 -23.79
C LEU A 464 -0.06 -3.15 -24.89
N THR A 465 0.05 -2.13 -25.78
CA THR A 465 1.11 -2.05 -26.79
C THR A 465 2.50 -2.00 -26.15
N ALA A 466 2.69 -1.17 -25.11
CA ALA A 466 3.98 -1.10 -24.43
C ALA A 466 4.38 -2.43 -23.75
N LEU A 467 3.41 -3.20 -23.25
CA LEU A 467 3.67 -4.55 -22.73
C LEU A 467 4.04 -5.54 -23.84
N ASN A 468 3.38 -5.50 -25.00
CA ASN A 468 3.77 -6.29 -26.16
C ASN A 468 5.21 -5.96 -26.64
N ASP A 469 5.52 -4.65 -26.78
CA ASP A 469 6.85 -4.18 -27.19
C ASP A 469 7.92 -4.62 -26.19
N TYR A 470 7.63 -4.54 -24.87
CA TYR A 470 8.54 -5.01 -23.83
C TYR A 470 8.87 -6.50 -23.99
N VAL A 471 7.88 -7.35 -24.27
CA VAL A 471 8.13 -8.79 -24.53
C VAL A 471 8.88 -8.98 -25.83
N GLN A 472 8.50 -8.27 -26.91
CA GLN A 472 9.17 -8.32 -28.20
C GLN A 472 10.68 -8.05 -28.07
N ASP A 473 11.07 -7.12 -27.20
CA ASP A 473 12.46 -6.69 -26.98
C ASP A 473 13.26 -7.59 -26.01
N GLY A 474 12.61 -8.56 -25.36
CA GLY A 474 13.28 -9.56 -24.51
C GLY A 474 12.86 -9.57 -23.06
N GLY A 475 11.84 -8.80 -22.68
CA GLY A 475 11.23 -8.88 -21.36
C GLY A 475 10.34 -10.10 -21.18
N HIS A 476 10.01 -10.43 -19.94
CA HIS A 476 9.10 -11.52 -19.60
C HIS A 476 7.83 -11.00 -18.96
N LEU A 477 6.67 -11.41 -19.45
CA LEU A 477 5.36 -10.98 -18.95
C LEU A 477 4.59 -12.15 -18.33
N ILE A 478 4.16 -12.00 -17.09
CA ILE A 478 3.20 -12.91 -16.46
C ILE A 478 1.88 -12.18 -16.35
N SER A 479 0.83 -12.70 -17.00
CA SER A 479 -0.52 -12.13 -16.94
C SER A 479 -1.52 -13.16 -16.42
N THR A 480 -2.57 -12.68 -15.76
CA THR A 480 -3.58 -13.57 -15.21
C THR A 480 -4.93 -13.38 -15.89
N PHE A 481 -5.84 -14.29 -15.64
CA PHE A 481 -7.25 -14.17 -16.05
C PHE A 481 -7.79 -12.75 -15.80
N ARG A 482 -8.80 -12.35 -16.55
CA ARG A 482 -9.42 -11.01 -16.51
C ARG A 482 -8.50 -9.85 -16.92
N SER A 483 -7.31 -10.10 -17.45
CA SER A 483 -6.43 -9.04 -17.95
C SER A 483 -6.82 -8.58 -19.35
N ALA A 484 -6.62 -7.27 -19.64
CA ALA A 484 -6.90 -6.62 -20.93
C ALA A 484 -8.35 -6.83 -21.42
N PHE A 485 -9.29 -6.83 -20.49
CA PHE A 485 -10.70 -7.12 -20.79
C PHE A 485 -11.50 -5.88 -21.15
N SER A 486 -11.17 -4.74 -20.58
CA SER A 486 -11.84 -3.46 -20.81
C SER A 486 -10.85 -2.30 -20.99
N ASP A 487 -11.34 -1.22 -21.59
CA ASP A 487 -10.63 0.05 -21.64
C ASP A 487 -10.64 0.80 -20.29
N GLU A 488 -10.13 2.03 -20.28
CA GLU A 488 -10.01 2.87 -19.08
C GLU A 488 -11.37 3.38 -18.54
N GLN A 489 -12.46 3.23 -19.30
CA GLN A 489 -13.85 3.52 -18.92
C GLN A 489 -14.62 2.27 -18.48
N ILE A 490 -13.94 1.13 -18.30
CA ILE A 490 -14.56 -0.16 -17.95
C ILE A 490 -15.51 -0.66 -19.07
N LYS A 491 -15.35 -0.18 -20.29
CA LYS A 491 -16.06 -0.65 -21.47
C LYS A 491 -15.32 -1.86 -22.04
N ILE A 492 -16.02 -2.97 -22.18
CA ILE A 492 -15.42 -4.21 -22.67
C ILE A 492 -14.97 -4.04 -24.12
N TYR A 493 -13.74 -4.43 -24.44
CA TYR A 493 -13.24 -4.47 -25.80
C TYR A 493 -14.11 -5.39 -26.67
N SER A 494 -14.38 -4.97 -27.90
CA SER A 494 -15.32 -5.66 -28.80
C SER A 494 -14.65 -6.62 -29.77
N ASP A 495 -13.35 -6.83 -29.62
CA ASP A 495 -12.55 -7.75 -30.42
C ASP A 495 -12.15 -9.00 -29.59
N MET A 496 -11.21 -9.76 -30.13
CA MET A 496 -10.71 -11.00 -29.52
C MET A 496 -10.02 -10.73 -28.18
N GLN A 497 -10.41 -11.44 -27.14
CA GLN A 497 -9.79 -11.36 -25.83
C GLN A 497 -8.56 -12.25 -25.74
N PRO A 498 -7.50 -11.82 -25.06
CA PRO A 498 -7.33 -10.58 -24.28
C PRO A 498 -6.80 -9.39 -25.10
N HIS A 499 -7.65 -8.82 -25.95
CA HIS A 499 -7.39 -7.66 -26.79
C HIS A 499 -5.96 -7.64 -27.36
N ILE A 500 -5.23 -6.53 -27.38
CA ILE A 500 -3.86 -6.41 -27.91
C ILE A 500 -2.90 -7.46 -27.32
N LEU A 501 -3.07 -7.85 -26.05
CA LEU A 501 -2.17 -8.84 -25.42
C LEU A 501 -2.26 -10.24 -26.03
N HIS A 502 -3.31 -10.56 -26.85
CA HIS A 502 -3.41 -11.85 -27.53
C HIS A 502 -2.16 -12.14 -28.37
N GLU A 503 -1.51 -11.11 -28.92
CA GLU A 503 -0.31 -11.25 -29.76
C GLU A 503 0.86 -11.83 -28.97
N CYS A 504 1.30 -11.19 -27.88
CA CYS A 504 2.44 -11.67 -27.12
C CYS A 504 2.10 -12.92 -26.29
N LEU A 505 0.85 -13.04 -25.80
CA LEU A 505 0.40 -14.21 -25.04
C LEU A 505 0.19 -15.43 -25.93
N GLY A 506 -0.02 -15.26 -27.25
CA GLY A 506 -0.24 -16.34 -28.23
C GLY A 506 -1.51 -17.15 -27.96
N ILE A 507 -2.54 -16.51 -27.40
CA ILE A 507 -3.80 -17.13 -26.99
C ILE A 507 -4.99 -16.25 -27.35
N HIS A 508 -6.16 -16.88 -27.40
CA HIS A 508 -7.43 -16.16 -27.37
C HIS A 508 -8.47 -16.90 -26.52
N TYR A 509 -9.51 -16.16 -26.10
CA TYR A 509 -10.69 -16.75 -25.50
C TYR A 509 -11.94 -15.88 -25.80
N ASP A 510 -13.08 -16.55 -25.90
CA ASP A 510 -14.39 -15.94 -26.16
C ASP A 510 -15.42 -16.27 -25.07
N GLN A 511 -15.07 -17.15 -24.16
CA GLN A 511 -15.93 -17.61 -23.07
C GLN A 511 -15.17 -17.67 -21.75
N TYR A 512 -15.91 -17.52 -20.66
CA TYR A 512 -15.41 -17.62 -19.29
C TYR A 512 -16.53 -18.08 -18.36
N THR A 513 -16.15 -18.67 -17.20
CA THR A 513 -17.13 -19.12 -16.19
C THR A 513 -16.49 -19.21 -14.80
N TYR A 514 -17.31 -19.48 -13.80
CA TYR A 514 -16.85 -19.95 -12.50
C TYR A 514 -16.55 -21.44 -12.54
N PRO A 515 -15.44 -21.91 -11.93
CA PRO A 515 -15.13 -23.33 -11.88
C PRO A 515 -16.08 -24.08 -10.94
N GLU A 516 -16.64 -25.20 -11.39
CA GLU A 516 -17.39 -26.15 -10.59
C GLU A 516 -16.73 -27.53 -10.74
N ASP A 517 -16.14 -28.05 -9.68
CA ASP A 517 -15.39 -29.31 -9.66
C ASP A 517 -14.26 -29.43 -10.72
N VAL A 518 -13.71 -28.28 -11.16
CA VAL A 518 -12.63 -28.21 -12.13
C VAL A 518 -11.28 -28.25 -11.42
N LYS A 519 -10.32 -28.97 -11.97
CA LYS A 519 -8.94 -29.09 -11.48
C LYS A 519 -7.95 -28.85 -12.60
N ILE A 520 -6.71 -28.58 -12.23
CA ILE A 520 -5.54 -28.67 -13.09
C ILE A 520 -4.63 -29.80 -12.60
N THR A 521 -3.80 -30.31 -13.50
CA THR A 521 -2.73 -31.25 -13.14
C THR A 521 -1.45 -30.75 -13.79
N LEU A 522 -0.45 -30.44 -12.96
CA LEU A 522 0.86 -29.98 -13.40
C LEU A 522 1.70 -31.13 -13.94
N ALA A 523 2.83 -30.82 -14.60
CA ALA A 523 3.71 -31.80 -15.23
C ALA A 523 4.28 -32.84 -14.24
N ASP A 524 4.49 -32.46 -12.98
CA ASP A 524 4.96 -33.37 -11.91
C ASP A 524 3.84 -34.25 -11.32
N GLY A 525 2.61 -34.15 -11.84
CA GLY A 525 1.43 -34.87 -11.35
C GLY A 525 0.68 -34.20 -10.21
N THR A 526 1.14 -33.06 -9.70
CA THR A 526 0.43 -32.26 -8.70
C THR A 526 -0.91 -31.81 -9.24
N THR A 527 -1.96 -31.98 -8.45
CA THR A 527 -3.33 -31.58 -8.81
C THR A 527 -3.82 -30.50 -7.87
N SER A 528 -4.38 -29.43 -8.42
CA SER A 528 -5.01 -28.33 -7.68
C SER A 528 -6.41 -28.05 -8.20
N ALA A 529 -7.31 -27.63 -7.30
CA ALA A 529 -8.64 -27.15 -7.69
C ALA A 529 -8.54 -25.75 -8.31
N CYS A 530 -9.26 -25.52 -9.41
CA CYS A 530 -9.48 -24.18 -9.94
C CYS A 530 -10.44 -23.44 -9.02
N LYS A 531 -10.22 -22.13 -8.83
CA LYS A 531 -10.99 -21.29 -7.90
C LYS A 531 -11.47 -20.02 -8.60
N TYR A 532 -12.62 -19.58 -8.23
CA TYR A 532 -13.23 -18.26 -8.49
C TYR A 532 -13.51 -17.93 -9.95
N TRP A 533 -12.60 -18.19 -10.87
CA TRP A 533 -12.71 -17.79 -12.28
C TRP A 533 -11.94 -18.73 -13.21
N MET A 534 -12.40 -18.89 -14.45
CA MET A 534 -11.66 -19.54 -15.52
C MET A 534 -12.00 -18.94 -16.88
N ASP A 535 -10.96 -18.58 -17.65
CA ASP A 535 -11.07 -18.24 -19.07
C ASP A 535 -10.95 -19.52 -19.91
N MET A 536 -11.76 -19.65 -20.95
CA MET A 536 -11.73 -20.80 -21.87
C MET A 536 -10.69 -20.57 -22.95
N VAL A 537 -9.41 -20.72 -22.58
CA VAL A 537 -8.27 -20.36 -23.42
C VAL A 537 -8.02 -21.37 -24.53
N SER A 538 -7.96 -20.88 -25.77
CA SER A 538 -7.42 -21.56 -26.97
C SER A 538 -6.03 -21.03 -27.25
N CYS A 539 -5.10 -21.93 -27.62
CA CYS A 539 -3.73 -21.56 -27.96
C CYS A 539 -3.60 -21.33 -29.48
N ASP A 540 -3.02 -20.19 -29.87
CA ASP A 540 -2.65 -19.86 -31.23
C ASP A 540 -1.18 -20.24 -31.50
N THR A 541 -0.25 -19.57 -30.79
CA THR A 541 1.19 -19.87 -30.82
C THR A 541 1.70 -20.37 -29.45
N ALA A 542 0.94 -20.13 -28.38
CA ALA A 542 1.31 -20.57 -27.04
C ALA A 542 1.29 -22.09 -26.88
N LYS A 543 2.12 -22.58 -25.97
CA LYS A 543 2.15 -24.00 -25.57
C LYS A 543 1.38 -24.12 -24.22
N PRO A 544 0.36 -24.99 -24.13
CA PRO A 544 -0.31 -25.29 -22.89
C PRO A 544 0.63 -26.05 -21.95
N LEU A 545 0.78 -25.56 -20.73
CA LEU A 545 1.47 -26.29 -19.65
C LEU A 545 0.52 -27.24 -18.95
N CYS A 546 -0.77 -26.88 -18.83
CA CYS A 546 -1.83 -27.79 -18.39
C CYS A 546 -3.18 -27.37 -18.96
N PHE A 547 -4.08 -28.34 -19.03
CA PHE A 547 -5.47 -28.14 -19.41
C PHE A 547 -6.38 -28.27 -18.19
N TYR A 548 -7.61 -27.74 -18.29
CA TYR A 548 -8.64 -28.00 -17.30
C TYR A 548 -8.99 -29.51 -17.27
N LYS A 549 -9.02 -30.07 -16.09
CA LYS A 549 -9.42 -31.46 -15.89
C LYS A 549 -10.90 -31.53 -15.57
N HIS A 550 -11.71 -31.48 -16.61
CA HIS A 550 -13.17 -31.56 -16.52
C HIS A 550 -13.74 -32.17 -17.82
N PRO A 551 -14.78 -33.03 -17.76
CA PRO A 551 -15.31 -33.70 -18.95
C PRO A 551 -15.73 -32.76 -20.10
N ALA A 552 -16.26 -31.59 -19.80
CA ALA A 552 -16.76 -30.64 -20.78
C ALA A 552 -15.65 -29.65 -21.27
N TRP A 553 -14.60 -29.42 -20.51
CA TRP A 553 -13.64 -28.32 -20.76
C TRP A 553 -12.18 -28.73 -20.83
N ASN A 554 -11.91 -30.03 -21.06
CA ASN A 554 -10.55 -30.58 -21.13
C ASN A 554 -9.77 -30.21 -22.40
N THR A 555 -10.37 -29.47 -23.30
CA THR A 555 -9.74 -28.93 -24.49
C THR A 555 -9.18 -27.51 -24.31
N TYR A 556 -9.59 -26.83 -23.23
CA TYR A 556 -9.12 -25.48 -22.95
C TYR A 556 -7.91 -25.49 -22.01
N ALA A 557 -6.94 -24.63 -22.33
CA ALA A 557 -5.74 -24.48 -21.52
C ALA A 557 -6.01 -23.66 -20.25
N ALA A 558 -5.41 -24.09 -19.15
CA ALA A 558 -5.51 -23.39 -17.84
C ALA A 558 -4.23 -22.58 -17.53
N VAL A 559 -3.07 -23.04 -18.04
CA VAL A 559 -1.80 -22.33 -17.94
C VAL A 559 -1.08 -22.47 -19.26
N THR A 560 -0.59 -21.37 -19.83
CA THR A 560 0.13 -21.37 -21.10
C THR A 560 1.43 -20.60 -21.03
N VAL A 561 2.39 -20.97 -21.86
CA VAL A 561 3.64 -20.25 -22.08
C VAL A 561 3.79 -19.94 -23.56
N ASN A 562 4.27 -18.73 -23.88
CA ASN A 562 4.56 -18.34 -25.26
C ASN A 562 5.94 -17.69 -25.36
N GLU A 563 6.63 -17.92 -26.44
CA GLU A 563 7.84 -17.19 -26.86
C GLU A 563 7.42 -16.14 -27.89
N TYR A 564 7.71 -14.86 -27.62
CA TYR A 564 7.35 -13.78 -28.52
C TYR A 564 8.51 -12.79 -28.66
N GLY A 565 8.94 -12.56 -29.91
CA GLY A 565 10.16 -11.78 -30.15
C GLY A 565 11.38 -12.40 -29.48
N LYS A 566 12.00 -11.67 -28.56
CA LYS A 566 13.15 -12.15 -27.77
C LYS A 566 12.76 -12.56 -26.34
N GLY A 567 11.51 -12.31 -25.94
CA GLY A 567 10.99 -12.56 -24.59
C GLY A 567 10.05 -13.75 -24.54
N SER A 568 9.35 -13.85 -23.43
CA SER A 568 8.36 -14.90 -23.22
C SER A 568 7.21 -14.42 -22.33
N THR A 569 6.11 -15.14 -22.37
CA THR A 569 4.94 -14.86 -21.54
C THR A 569 4.46 -16.11 -20.83
N LEU A 570 3.85 -15.91 -19.65
CA LEU A 570 3.09 -16.90 -18.90
C LEU A 570 1.67 -16.36 -18.71
N TYR A 571 0.65 -17.15 -19.05
CA TYR A 571 -0.73 -16.79 -18.77
C TYR A 571 -1.38 -17.79 -17.81
N LEU A 572 -2.00 -17.26 -16.76
CA LEU A 572 -2.71 -18.02 -15.75
C LEU A 572 -4.22 -17.78 -15.93
N ALA A 573 -4.91 -18.73 -16.59
CA ALA A 573 -6.33 -18.58 -16.96
C ALA A 573 -7.32 -18.82 -15.80
N THR A 574 -6.81 -19.22 -14.64
CA THR A 574 -7.59 -19.49 -13.42
C THR A 574 -6.73 -19.30 -12.18
N MET A 575 -7.36 -19.11 -11.03
CA MET A 575 -6.69 -19.16 -9.74
C MET A 575 -6.66 -20.59 -9.19
N PHE A 576 -5.56 -20.96 -8.52
CA PHE A 576 -5.37 -22.26 -7.88
C PHE A 576 -4.52 -22.10 -6.62
N ASP A 577 -4.21 -23.19 -5.91
CA ASP A 577 -3.49 -23.09 -4.64
C ASP A 577 -2.07 -22.51 -4.79
N GLN A 578 -1.59 -21.88 -3.73
CA GLN A 578 -0.32 -21.17 -3.72
C GLN A 578 0.89 -22.09 -3.98
N ASN A 579 0.88 -23.32 -3.47
CA ASN A 579 1.99 -24.25 -3.70
C ASN A 579 2.10 -24.67 -5.16
N SER A 580 0.95 -24.84 -5.83
CA SER A 580 0.92 -25.10 -7.27
C SER A 580 1.38 -23.88 -8.09
N LEU A 581 1.02 -22.66 -7.67
CA LEU A 581 1.53 -21.44 -8.29
C LEU A 581 3.04 -21.33 -8.14
N GLU A 582 3.58 -21.58 -6.95
CA GLU A 582 5.04 -21.58 -6.73
C GLU A 582 5.76 -22.51 -7.73
N LYS A 583 5.24 -23.73 -7.97
CA LYS A 583 5.83 -24.66 -8.95
C LYS A 583 5.77 -24.10 -10.36
N VAL A 584 4.64 -23.56 -10.79
CA VAL A 584 4.47 -22.96 -12.13
C VAL A 584 5.45 -21.80 -12.32
N LEU A 585 5.55 -20.89 -11.34
CA LEU A 585 6.47 -19.75 -11.42
C LEU A 585 7.93 -20.20 -11.40
N ARG A 586 8.29 -21.18 -10.60
CA ARG A 586 9.64 -21.74 -10.52
C ARG A 586 10.07 -22.36 -11.85
N ASP A 587 9.20 -23.16 -12.47
CA ASP A 587 9.47 -23.79 -13.77
C ASP A 587 9.63 -22.73 -14.86
N TYR A 588 8.77 -21.70 -14.86
CA TYR A 588 8.84 -20.59 -15.80
C TYR A 588 10.13 -19.78 -15.63
N PHE A 589 10.45 -19.35 -14.42
CA PHE A 589 11.68 -18.59 -14.15
C PHE A 589 12.94 -19.41 -14.45
N THR A 590 12.95 -20.70 -14.13
CA THR A 590 14.08 -21.58 -14.47
C THR A 590 14.33 -21.63 -15.97
N SER A 591 13.26 -21.59 -16.76
CA SER A 591 13.34 -21.71 -18.22
C SER A 591 13.74 -20.40 -18.91
N PHE A 592 13.35 -19.25 -18.39
CA PHE A 592 13.42 -17.97 -19.12
C PHE A 592 14.20 -16.85 -18.41
N CYS A 593 14.29 -16.84 -17.09
CA CYS A 593 14.95 -15.77 -16.31
C CYS A 593 15.48 -16.30 -14.96
N SER A 594 16.36 -17.28 -15.02
CA SER A 594 16.86 -17.99 -13.83
C SER A 594 17.61 -17.12 -12.83
N GLU A 595 18.09 -15.96 -13.23
CA GLU A 595 18.72 -14.97 -12.32
C GLU A 595 17.78 -14.44 -11.23
N ILE A 596 16.46 -14.51 -11.45
CA ILE A 596 15.43 -14.15 -10.46
C ILE A 596 15.43 -15.12 -9.26
N LEU A 597 15.88 -16.35 -9.47
CA LEU A 597 15.85 -17.43 -8.50
C LEU A 597 17.06 -17.47 -7.54
N ALA A 598 17.82 -16.39 -7.40
CA ALA A 598 19.08 -16.34 -6.63
C ALA A 598 18.98 -16.89 -5.20
N HIS A 599 17.84 -16.74 -4.54
CA HIS A 599 17.58 -17.20 -3.16
C HIS A 599 16.51 -18.28 -3.06
N SER A 600 16.08 -18.83 -4.18
CA SER A 600 14.90 -19.72 -4.26
C SER A 600 15.11 -21.13 -3.69
N ASP A 601 16.31 -21.49 -3.27
CA ASP A 601 16.59 -22.69 -2.49
C ASP A 601 16.35 -22.52 -0.99
N CYS A 602 16.10 -21.28 -0.56
CA CYS A 602 15.58 -20.95 0.76
C CYS A 602 14.06 -20.72 0.65
N HIS A 603 13.30 -21.25 1.59
CA HIS A 603 11.84 -21.22 1.58
C HIS A 603 11.28 -20.63 2.87
N PHE A 604 10.08 -20.05 2.78
CA PHE A 604 9.30 -19.72 3.97
C PHE A 604 9.30 -20.92 4.96
N PRO A 605 9.51 -20.70 6.25
CA PRO A 605 9.45 -19.44 7.00
C PRO A 605 10.75 -18.61 7.04
N VAL A 606 11.80 -18.98 6.32
CA VAL A 606 12.99 -18.13 6.22
C VAL A 606 12.86 -17.19 5.02
N ILE A 607 12.95 -15.89 5.29
CA ILE A 607 12.85 -14.84 4.26
C ILE A 607 14.18 -14.09 4.16
N ILE A 608 14.64 -13.90 2.94
CA ILE A 608 15.87 -13.17 2.62
C ILE A 608 15.49 -11.84 1.96
N LYS A 609 16.10 -10.76 2.45
CA LYS A 609 15.99 -9.42 1.87
C LYS A 609 17.37 -8.81 1.67
N GLU A 610 17.56 -8.07 0.59
CA GLU A 610 18.82 -7.41 0.30
C GLU A 610 18.62 -5.93 -0.04
N GLY A 611 19.65 -5.15 0.23
CA GLY A 611 19.74 -3.76 -0.20
C GLY A 611 21.18 -3.27 -0.20
N ILE A 612 21.44 -2.19 -0.92
CA ILE A 612 22.75 -1.53 -0.93
C ILE A 612 22.68 -0.31 -0.03
N ASN A 613 23.53 -0.26 0.98
CA ASN A 613 23.60 0.86 1.92
C ASN A 613 24.39 2.06 1.37
N ASP A 614 24.45 3.16 2.13
CA ASP A 614 25.17 4.37 1.74
C ASP A 614 26.69 4.18 1.61
N PHE A 615 27.25 3.11 2.15
CA PHE A 615 28.66 2.71 1.97
C PHE A 615 28.91 1.94 0.67
N GLY A 616 27.85 1.69 -0.14
CA GLY A 616 27.93 0.89 -1.36
C GLY A 616 28.01 -0.61 -1.10
N LYS A 617 27.74 -1.06 0.12
CA LYS A 617 27.83 -2.47 0.52
C LYS A 617 26.45 -3.14 0.47
N CYS A 618 26.43 -4.41 0.05
CA CYS A 618 25.26 -5.25 0.18
C CYS A 618 25.00 -5.56 1.65
N VAL A 619 23.76 -5.32 2.07
CA VAL A 619 23.25 -5.72 3.38
C VAL A 619 22.17 -6.75 3.16
N ARG A 620 22.38 -7.95 3.68
CA ARG A 620 21.45 -9.07 3.56
C ARG A 620 20.85 -9.40 4.93
N PHE A 621 19.52 -9.47 4.95
CA PHE A 621 18.73 -9.85 6.11
C PHE A 621 18.20 -11.27 5.91
N TYR A 622 18.28 -12.08 6.96
CA TYR A 622 17.65 -13.38 7.07
C TYR A 622 16.64 -13.31 8.19
N PHE A 623 15.37 -13.52 7.92
CA PHE A 623 14.28 -13.49 8.90
C PHE A 623 13.71 -14.87 9.10
N ASN A 624 13.45 -15.25 10.36
CA ASN A 624 12.74 -16.48 10.72
C ASN A 624 11.31 -16.14 11.18
N TYR A 625 10.33 -16.33 10.31
CA TYR A 625 8.92 -16.13 10.60
C TYR A 625 8.25 -17.40 11.18
N SER A 626 8.90 -18.05 12.13
CA SER A 626 8.32 -19.23 12.80
C SER A 626 8.68 -19.31 14.27
N GLY A 627 7.87 -20.08 15.01
CA GLY A 627 8.14 -20.43 16.41
C GLY A 627 9.23 -21.48 16.61
N GLU A 628 9.90 -21.93 15.55
CA GLU A 628 10.92 -22.96 15.58
C GLU A 628 12.29 -22.38 15.19
N LYS A 629 13.37 -23.02 15.64
CA LYS A 629 14.71 -22.66 15.16
C LYS A 629 14.86 -23.01 13.69
N GLN A 630 15.44 -22.08 12.94
CA GLN A 630 15.75 -22.26 11.53
C GLN A 630 17.25 -22.20 11.27
N THR A 631 17.67 -22.90 10.23
CA THR A 631 19.06 -22.95 9.78
C THR A 631 19.09 -22.73 8.27
N VAL A 632 19.97 -21.82 7.82
CA VAL A 632 20.15 -21.52 6.40
C VAL A 632 21.65 -21.40 6.08
N VAL A 633 22.06 -21.73 4.89
CA VAL A 633 23.43 -21.54 4.42
C VAL A 633 23.57 -20.14 3.81
N CYS A 634 24.55 -19.36 4.26
CA CYS A 634 24.93 -18.10 3.63
C CYS A 634 25.56 -18.40 2.26
N LYS A 635 24.89 -18.02 1.18
CA LYS A 635 25.38 -18.27 -0.18
C LYS A 635 25.72 -16.95 -0.89
N GLY A 636 26.88 -16.92 -1.52
CA GLY A 636 27.29 -15.81 -2.39
C GLY A 636 27.57 -14.49 -1.62
N LEU A 637 27.78 -14.54 -0.29
CA LEU A 637 28.09 -13.38 0.52
C LEU A 637 29.08 -13.75 1.62
N SER A 638 30.10 -12.91 1.81
CA SER A 638 30.95 -12.92 3.00
C SER A 638 30.96 -11.53 3.61
N GLY A 639 30.93 -11.43 4.94
CA GLY A 639 30.79 -10.14 5.59
C GLY A 639 30.81 -10.21 7.10
N THR A 640 30.24 -9.21 7.74
CA THR A 640 30.12 -9.09 9.20
C THR A 640 28.64 -9.14 9.60
N GLU A 641 28.30 -10.00 10.55
CA GLU A 641 26.98 -9.94 11.20
C GLU A 641 26.93 -8.69 12.08
N LEU A 642 26.02 -7.77 11.75
CA LEU A 642 26.02 -6.42 12.33
C LEU A 642 25.63 -6.38 13.80
N ARG A 643 24.86 -7.35 14.30
CA ARG A 643 24.41 -7.37 15.70
C ARG A 643 25.47 -7.97 16.63
N SER A 644 26.13 -9.06 16.25
CA SER A 644 27.15 -9.74 17.04
C SER A 644 28.57 -9.21 16.79
N GLY A 645 28.85 -8.74 15.57
CA GLY A 645 30.19 -8.39 15.09
C GLY A 645 30.98 -9.59 14.57
N ASP A 646 30.37 -10.76 14.46
CA ASP A 646 31.01 -11.97 13.98
C ASP A 646 31.23 -11.94 12.46
N ASN A 647 32.34 -12.52 12.00
CA ASN A 647 32.56 -12.71 10.57
C ASN A 647 31.77 -13.92 10.07
N VAL A 648 31.15 -13.76 8.92
CA VAL A 648 30.42 -14.81 8.21
C VAL A 648 31.04 -14.99 6.83
N SER A 649 31.32 -16.20 6.43
CA SER A 649 31.85 -16.56 5.11
C SER A 649 30.79 -17.19 4.23
N ASP A 650 30.99 -17.10 2.92
CA ASP A 650 30.19 -17.86 1.94
C ASP A 650 30.27 -19.36 2.27
N GLY A 651 29.13 -20.01 2.37
CA GLY A 651 28.99 -21.42 2.76
C GLY A 651 28.76 -21.64 4.27
N ASP A 652 28.92 -20.62 5.11
CA ASP A 652 28.66 -20.74 6.54
C ASP A 652 27.19 -20.99 6.86
N THR A 653 26.97 -21.71 7.96
CA THR A 653 25.63 -22.02 8.47
C THR A 653 25.16 -20.92 9.42
N ILE A 654 24.05 -20.27 9.08
CA ILE A 654 23.37 -19.27 9.90
C ILE A 654 22.27 -19.97 10.70
N GLN A 655 22.26 -19.78 12.01
CA GLN A 655 21.20 -20.27 12.91
C GLN A 655 20.39 -19.09 13.43
N MET A 656 19.07 -19.20 13.38
CA MET A 656 18.14 -18.22 13.92
C MET A 656 17.21 -18.89 14.93
N ASN A 657 17.00 -18.25 16.08
CA ASN A 657 15.97 -18.68 17.03
C ASN A 657 14.56 -18.39 16.46
N ALA A 658 13.53 -18.83 17.18
CA ALA A 658 12.14 -18.48 16.87
C ALA A 658 11.98 -16.96 16.83
N TRP A 659 11.30 -16.43 15.77
CA TRP A 659 11.00 -15.01 15.60
C TRP A 659 12.25 -14.12 15.71
N ASP A 660 13.35 -14.54 15.11
CA ASP A 660 14.65 -13.86 15.14
C ASP A 660 15.17 -13.61 13.72
N PHE A 661 16.26 -12.86 13.61
CA PHE A 661 16.86 -12.49 12.33
C PHE A 661 18.37 -12.32 12.45
N VAL A 662 19.05 -12.35 11.30
CA VAL A 662 20.50 -12.11 11.17
C VAL A 662 20.71 -11.08 10.06
N ILE A 663 21.65 -10.15 10.24
CA ILE A 663 21.97 -9.09 9.29
C ILE A 663 23.44 -9.16 8.94
N ILE A 664 23.77 -9.36 7.67
CA ILE A 664 25.16 -9.46 7.21
C ILE A 664 25.43 -8.29 6.25
N GLU A 665 26.43 -7.47 6.60
CA GLU A 665 26.98 -6.46 5.68
C GLU A 665 28.20 -7.06 4.96
N ALA A 666 28.22 -6.97 3.64
CA ALA A 666 29.36 -7.41 2.82
C ALA A 666 30.67 -6.74 3.21
N CYS A 667 31.79 -7.44 3.03
CA CYS A 667 33.11 -6.92 3.26
C CYS A 667 33.46 -5.70 2.43
#